data_222a6c367e639ef7dfd6d90e8237e54d
#
_entry.id   222a6c367e639ef7dfd6d90e8237e54d
#
_cell.length_a   1.000
_cell.length_b   1.000
_cell.length_c   1.000
_cell.angle_alpha   90.00
_cell.angle_beta   90.00
_cell.angle_gamma   90.00
#
_symmetry.space_group_name_H-M   'P 1'
#
loop_
_entity.id
_entity.type
_entity.pdbx_description
1 polymer ?
#
loop_
_entity_poly.entity_id
_entity_poly.type
_entity_poly.pdbx_seq_one_letter_code
_entity_poly.pdbx_strand_id
1 'polypeptide(L)'
;MKSYSTAPILALVAGALIFSIQPMVGKELLPYVGGSAYVWVSLMCTCILLMVVAYEYGRWLTKKSIKTVHLIYTATAACAIASRIVYHLFFAEVVHHLLRVLHPEIAVIVLILVSLGVPLILLGTTTMLLSYMLSIQKERVYPIYVWSSVGSLVGLCIYPFIIERYIPISYQQIIWTIIYTICIWMIRRSLQVAKKQMNHDIRGENTIQKDHIPPIKYGIWLTASSISVCMTFSLVRLATLELPAMPFTWLIPNALYLVSYVVGFSNRSWKLVCVHVCIGVSMSGALLLHHGDYIQITAWLKLVLVSIGLWSMQLLLHNALYRTRPAETSYGALYTTITYGGAIGAIVSLSVSLFAIPQLAIVGMLMIIGWGILIYVWSYAGKRFVLIGSIALICVIILFSPRNLQLDPPAVSPSLYRNTNLYGDIDVRQESPTVRLLYSGNVYHGEQLIGTPYEQEPSMYYKKDSGLGIGLTAIRNRRNGSPLLIGNIGLGIGTTAAYCIRDDQMIFYELNPAVIHISSTYFTYLQGCTQRGGRVMSIQGDGRIELSKHLAITEKDRFDILTIDAFTGDAIPTHVLTDEAMKLYLEKTKEDGAIFFHITNTYLDLSSVIQNLAIKHGLQTYTVENSASVWVIVSKTPIDSLQAFRSPTPASTTYWTDQYSSII
;
A
#
# COMPACT_ATOMS: atom_id res chain seq x y z
N MET A 1 27.64 17.62 -30.25
CA MET A 1 28.00 17.18 -28.90
C MET A 1 27.08 17.70 -27.75
N LYS A 2 26.34 18.80 -27.88
CA LYS A 2 25.52 19.35 -26.74
C LYS A 2 24.15 18.70 -26.50
N SER A 3 23.63 17.81 -27.35
CA SER A 3 22.26 17.30 -27.25
C SER A 3 22.08 16.10 -26.30
N TYR A 4 23.15 15.44 -25.86
CA TYR A 4 23.08 14.19 -25.07
C TYR A 4 23.41 14.37 -23.58
N SER A 5 23.88 15.57 -23.21
CA SER A 5 23.97 15.95 -21.78
C SER A 5 22.62 15.95 -21.07
N THR A 6 21.50 15.95 -21.83
CA THR A 6 20.14 15.94 -21.30
C THR A 6 19.58 14.51 -21.05
N ALA A 7 20.19 13.44 -21.58
CA ALA A 7 19.67 12.07 -21.41
C ALA A 7 19.56 11.63 -19.95
N PRO A 8 20.55 11.88 -19.07
CA PRO A 8 20.43 11.59 -17.64
C PRO A 8 19.28 12.35 -16.97
N ILE A 9 19.09 13.62 -17.32
CA ILE A 9 18.01 14.46 -16.77
C ILE A 9 16.65 13.92 -17.22
N LEU A 10 16.51 13.55 -18.49
CA LEU A 10 15.25 12.97 -19.00
C LEU A 10 14.93 11.64 -18.34
N ALA A 11 15.94 10.78 -18.11
CA ALA A 11 15.77 9.53 -17.39
C ALA A 11 15.34 9.77 -15.93
N LEU A 12 15.95 10.75 -15.26
CA LEU A 12 15.60 11.16 -13.90
C LEU A 12 14.15 11.66 -13.83
N VAL A 13 13.77 12.59 -14.72
CA VAL A 13 12.40 13.15 -14.75
C VAL A 13 11.37 12.06 -15.05
N ALA A 14 11.63 11.19 -16.03
CA ALA A 14 10.73 10.08 -16.35
C ALA A 14 10.56 9.12 -15.15
N GLY A 15 11.65 8.77 -14.47
CA GLY A 15 11.59 7.97 -13.24
C GLY A 15 10.78 8.63 -12.14
N ALA A 16 10.98 9.94 -11.91
CA ALA A 16 10.21 10.69 -10.92
C ALA A 16 8.71 10.72 -11.24
N LEU A 17 8.35 10.91 -12.50
CA LEU A 17 6.96 10.89 -12.95
C LEU A 17 6.31 9.51 -12.77
N ILE A 18 7.01 8.41 -13.05
CA ILE A 18 6.49 7.04 -12.88
C ILE A 18 6.14 6.76 -11.41
N PHE A 19 6.98 7.20 -10.46
CA PHE A 19 6.78 6.89 -9.05
C PHE A 19 5.89 7.89 -8.32
N SER A 20 5.81 9.15 -8.75
CA SER A 20 4.90 10.14 -8.15
C SER A 20 3.43 9.96 -8.55
N ILE A 21 3.15 9.43 -9.75
CA ILE A 21 1.76 9.26 -10.22
C ILE A 21 1.04 8.12 -9.47
N GLN A 22 1.74 7.09 -9.02
CA GLN A 22 1.13 5.94 -8.36
C GLN A 22 0.37 6.34 -7.09
N PRO A 23 0.98 6.98 -6.08
CA PRO A 23 0.26 7.40 -4.90
C PRO A 23 -0.81 8.46 -5.19
N MET A 24 -0.60 9.31 -6.19
CA MET A 24 -1.58 10.31 -6.61
C MET A 24 -2.88 9.67 -7.11
N VAL A 25 -2.79 8.70 -8.02
CA VAL A 25 -3.97 7.98 -8.55
C VAL A 25 -4.57 7.08 -7.47
N GLY A 26 -3.75 6.44 -6.64
CA GLY A 26 -4.26 5.67 -5.48
C GLY A 26 -5.15 6.52 -4.59
N LYS A 27 -4.71 7.72 -4.20
CA LYS A 27 -5.50 8.66 -3.40
C LYS A 27 -6.77 9.14 -4.11
N GLU A 28 -6.68 9.46 -5.39
CA GLU A 28 -7.82 9.91 -6.20
C GLU A 28 -8.93 8.85 -6.26
N LEU A 29 -8.57 7.56 -6.18
CA LEU A 29 -9.53 6.45 -6.20
C LEU A 29 -10.16 6.15 -4.83
N LEU A 30 -9.53 6.51 -3.70
CA LEU A 30 -10.01 6.15 -2.36
C LEU A 30 -11.49 6.51 -2.09
N PRO A 31 -12.01 7.69 -2.46
CA PRO A 31 -13.42 8.03 -2.23
C PRO A 31 -14.42 7.14 -2.97
N TYR A 32 -13.98 6.47 -4.03
CA TYR A 32 -14.84 5.68 -4.93
C TYR A 32 -14.75 4.17 -4.69
N VAL A 33 -13.58 3.67 -4.27
CA VAL A 33 -13.33 2.23 -4.13
C VAL A 33 -12.98 1.82 -2.70
N GLY A 34 -12.90 2.78 -1.78
CA GLY A 34 -12.57 2.57 -0.38
C GLY A 34 -11.06 2.52 -0.11
N GLY A 35 -10.70 2.54 1.18
CA GLY A 35 -9.32 2.66 1.68
C GLY A 35 -8.59 1.33 1.92
N SER A 36 -8.97 0.25 1.27
CA SER A 36 -8.42 -1.07 1.56
C SER A 36 -7.06 -1.35 0.93
N ALA A 37 -6.33 -2.29 1.51
CA ALA A 37 -4.99 -2.70 1.05
C ALA A 37 -5.00 -3.21 -0.41
N TYR A 38 -6.11 -3.80 -0.88
CA TYR A 38 -6.18 -4.33 -2.24
C TYR A 38 -6.03 -3.25 -3.32
N VAL A 39 -6.49 -2.02 -3.06
CA VAL A 39 -6.35 -0.90 -4.02
C VAL A 39 -4.87 -0.61 -4.29
N TRP A 40 -4.07 -0.54 -3.23
CA TRP A 40 -2.64 -0.29 -3.33
C TRP A 40 -1.88 -1.43 -3.98
N VAL A 41 -2.19 -2.67 -3.61
CA VAL A 41 -1.56 -3.87 -4.22
C VAL A 41 -1.92 -3.97 -5.70
N SER A 42 -3.20 -3.77 -6.06
CA SER A 42 -3.65 -3.78 -7.47
C SER A 42 -2.97 -2.68 -8.29
N LEU A 43 -2.81 -1.47 -7.71
CA LEU A 43 -2.10 -0.37 -8.33
C LEU A 43 -0.64 -0.72 -8.61
N MET A 44 0.09 -1.21 -7.60
CA MET A 44 1.49 -1.58 -7.74
C MET A 44 1.68 -2.70 -8.77
N CYS A 45 0.90 -3.78 -8.69
CA CYS A 45 0.97 -4.90 -9.63
C CYS A 45 0.67 -4.45 -11.06
N THR A 46 -0.39 -3.65 -11.27
CA THR A 46 -0.75 -3.15 -12.60
C THR A 46 0.35 -2.26 -13.17
N CYS A 47 0.96 -1.39 -12.37
CA CYS A 47 2.08 -0.56 -12.80
C CYS A 47 3.30 -1.40 -13.19
N ILE A 48 3.62 -2.45 -12.44
CA ILE A 48 4.74 -3.37 -12.77
C ILE A 48 4.46 -4.10 -14.09
N LEU A 49 3.23 -4.58 -14.32
CA LEU A 49 2.83 -5.22 -15.57
C LEU A 49 2.90 -4.24 -16.76
N LEU A 50 2.48 -2.99 -16.57
CA LEU A 50 2.62 -1.94 -17.58
C LEU A 50 4.09 -1.66 -17.92
N MET A 51 5.02 -1.79 -16.96
CA MET A 51 6.46 -1.68 -17.26
C MET A 51 6.95 -2.81 -18.17
N VAL A 52 6.43 -4.05 -18.04
CA VAL A 52 6.74 -5.13 -19.00
C VAL A 52 6.33 -4.72 -20.41
N VAL A 53 5.11 -4.24 -20.57
CA VAL A 53 4.60 -3.77 -21.87
C VAL A 53 5.45 -2.61 -22.40
N ALA A 54 5.84 -1.68 -21.53
CA ALA A 54 6.69 -0.54 -21.89
C ALA A 54 8.08 -0.96 -22.41
N TYR A 55 8.72 -1.91 -21.72
CA TYR A 55 10.03 -2.39 -22.15
C TYR A 55 9.96 -3.23 -23.43
N GLU A 56 8.92 -4.06 -23.63
CA GLU A 56 8.70 -4.77 -24.89
C GLU A 56 8.39 -3.80 -26.04
N TYR A 57 7.57 -2.79 -25.78
CA TYR A 57 7.31 -1.73 -26.76
C TYR A 57 8.58 -0.97 -27.13
N GLY A 58 9.41 -0.62 -26.13
CA GLY A 58 10.72 -0.01 -26.35
C GLY A 58 11.65 -0.91 -27.17
N ARG A 59 11.75 -2.19 -26.83
CA ARG A 59 12.53 -3.19 -27.56
C ARG A 59 12.05 -3.35 -29.01
N TRP A 60 10.76 -3.33 -29.23
CA TRP A 60 10.17 -3.38 -30.57
C TRP A 60 10.49 -2.13 -31.37
N LEU A 61 10.40 -0.94 -30.75
CA LEU A 61 10.76 0.33 -31.39
C LEU A 61 12.23 0.36 -31.80
N THR A 62 13.14 -0.08 -30.95
CA THR A 62 14.60 -0.05 -31.25
C THR A 62 15.02 -0.94 -32.41
N LYS A 63 14.16 -1.87 -32.87
CA LYS A 63 14.37 -2.67 -34.08
C LYS A 63 13.94 -1.95 -35.37
N LYS A 64 13.27 -0.81 -35.27
CA LYS A 64 12.76 -0.04 -36.42
C LYS A 64 13.75 1.03 -36.83
N SER A 65 13.58 1.54 -38.07
CA SER A 65 14.35 2.69 -38.52
C SER A 65 14.06 3.91 -37.63
N ILE A 66 15.03 4.77 -37.42
CA ILE A 66 14.87 5.97 -36.58
C ILE A 66 13.74 6.89 -37.07
N LYS A 67 13.47 6.91 -38.39
CA LYS A 67 12.32 7.64 -38.96
C LYS A 67 11.00 7.06 -38.48
N THR A 68 10.88 5.73 -38.51
CA THR A 68 9.71 4.99 -38.02
C THR A 68 9.52 5.14 -36.52
N VAL A 69 10.61 5.04 -35.74
CA VAL A 69 10.57 5.27 -34.28
C VAL A 69 10.01 6.65 -33.96
N HIS A 70 10.53 7.69 -34.63
CA HIS A 70 10.04 9.06 -34.41
C HIS A 70 8.56 9.22 -34.74
N LEU A 71 8.07 8.62 -35.84
CA LEU A 71 6.66 8.69 -36.23
C LEU A 71 5.76 7.99 -35.22
N ILE A 72 6.07 6.73 -34.89
CA ILE A 72 5.28 5.92 -33.96
C ILE A 72 5.30 6.56 -32.57
N TYR A 73 6.46 6.99 -32.07
CA TYR A 73 6.57 7.67 -30.78
C TYR A 73 5.74 8.95 -30.73
N THR A 74 5.70 9.73 -31.82
CA THR A 74 4.88 10.94 -31.89
C THR A 74 3.39 10.63 -31.85
N ALA A 75 2.93 9.57 -32.56
CA ALA A 75 1.54 9.15 -32.53
C ALA A 75 1.12 8.64 -31.14
N THR A 76 1.93 7.76 -30.53
CA THR A 76 1.65 7.28 -29.16
C THR A 76 1.70 8.39 -28.13
N ALA A 77 2.58 9.39 -28.29
CA ALA A 77 2.63 10.56 -27.43
C ALA A 77 1.34 11.39 -27.51
N ALA A 78 0.82 11.59 -28.72
CA ALA A 78 -0.45 12.29 -28.92
C ALA A 78 -1.61 11.53 -28.27
N CYS A 79 -1.67 10.20 -28.44
CA CYS A 79 -2.67 9.35 -27.78
C CYS A 79 -2.55 9.41 -26.25
N ALA A 80 -1.34 9.38 -25.69
CA ALA A 80 -1.11 9.45 -24.26
C ALA A 80 -1.55 10.79 -23.66
N ILE A 81 -1.27 11.91 -24.32
CA ILE A 81 -1.72 13.23 -23.89
C ILE A 81 -3.25 13.32 -23.99
N ALA A 82 -3.83 12.86 -25.10
CA ALA A 82 -5.27 12.84 -25.29
C ALA A 82 -5.98 11.99 -24.22
N SER A 83 -5.44 10.80 -23.89
CA SER A 83 -6.00 9.95 -22.84
C SER A 83 -5.99 10.63 -21.47
N ARG A 84 -4.95 11.42 -21.14
CA ARG A 84 -4.90 12.20 -19.90
C ARG A 84 -5.95 13.31 -19.86
N ILE A 85 -6.14 14.00 -20.97
CA ILE A 85 -7.17 15.06 -21.08
C ILE A 85 -8.57 14.43 -20.92
N VAL A 86 -8.85 13.33 -21.62
CA VAL A 86 -10.13 12.62 -21.52
C VAL A 86 -10.36 12.11 -20.09
N TYR A 87 -9.34 11.54 -19.47
CA TYR A 87 -9.41 11.10 -18.08
C TYR A 87 -9.80 12.25 -17.15
N HIS A 88 -9.17 13.42 -17.26
CA HIS A 88 -9.51 14.57 -16.41
C HIS A 88 -10.94 15.08 -16.63
N LEU A 89 -11.42 15.06 -17.86
CA LEU A 89 -12.77 15.57 -18.19
C LEU A 89 -13.88 14.62 -17.75
N PHE A 90 -13.65 13.31 -17.80
CA PHE A 90 -14.69 12.28 -17.62
C PHE A 90 -14.40 11.34 -16.46
N PHE A 91 -13.47 11.68 -15.56
CA PHE A 91 -13.03 10.79 -14.48
C PHE A 91 -14.19 10.24 -13.64
N ALA A 92 -15.01 11.12 -13.09
CA ALA A 92 -16.12 10.71 -12.20
C ALA A 92 -17.15 9.82 -12.92
N GLU A 93 -17.50 10.15 -14.16
CA GLU A 93 -18.45 9.37 -14.97
C GLU A 93 -17.90 7.98 -15.29
N VAL A 94 -16.62 7.89 -15.68
CA VAL A 94 -15.95 6.61 -15.97
C VAL A 94 -15.87 5.74 -14.72
N VAL A 95 -15.50 6.32 -13.58
CA VAL A 95 -15.44 5.61 -12.30
C VAL A 95 -16.82 5.08 -11.92
N HIS A 96 -17.85 5.93 -11.91
CA HIS A 96 -19.20 5.50 -11.57
C HIS A 96 -19.76 4.44 -12.53
N HIS A 97 -19.45 4.55 -13.82
CA HIS A 97 -19.89 3.55 -14.80
C HIS A 97 -19.22 2.20 -14.55
N LEU A 98 -17.90 2.18 -14.38
CA LEU A 98 -17.14 0.94 -14.16
C LEU A 98 -17.53 0.24 -12.86
N LEU A 99 -17.74 0.99 -11.77
CA LEU A 99 -18.16 0.43 -10.48
C LEU A 99 -19.60 -0.10 -10.48
N ARG A 100 -20.45 0.30 -11.44
CA ARG A 100 -21.79 -0.29 -11.63
C ARG A 100 -21.76 -1.61 -12.39
N VAL A 101 -20.78 -1.80 -13.27
CA VAL A 101 -20.73 -2.93 -14.22
C VAL A 101 -19.75 -4.00 -13.76
N LEU A 102 -18.66 -3.62 -13.10
CA LEU A 102 -17.58 -4.51 -12.71
C LEU A 102 -17.50 -4.66 -11.19
N HIS A 103 -17.01 -5.82 -10.75
CA HIS A 103 -16.63 -6.00 -9.35
C HIS A 103 -15.55 -4.98 -8.95
N PRO A 104 -15.58 -4.38 -7.74
CA PRO A 104 -14.69 -3.27 -7.35
C PRO A 104 -13.21 -3.52 -7.63
N GLU A 105 -12.71 -4.74 -7.38
CA GLU A 105 -11.30 -5.10 -7.60
C GLU A 105 -10.91 -5.05 -9.09
N ILE A 106 -11.80 -5.53 -9.97
CA ILE A 106 -11.59 -5.47 -11.43
C ILE A 106 -11.71 -4.02 -11.89
N ALA A 107 -12.66 -3.27 -11.36
CA ALA A 107 -12.86 -1.86 -11.69
C ALA A 107 -11.59 -1.04 -11.40
N VAL A 108 -10.93 -1.26 -10.27
CA VAL A 108 -9.65 -0.61 -9.92
C VAL A 108 -8.59 -0.86 -10.97
N ILE A 109 -8.38 -2.12 -11.38
CA ILE A 109 -7.39 -2.46 -12.41
C ILE A 109 -7.71 -1.77 -13.74
N VAL A 110 -8.98 -1.81 -14.17
CA VAL A 110 -9.43 -1.16 -15.42
C VAL A 110 -9.25 0.35 -15.34
N LEU A 111 -9.60 0.97 -14.21
CA LEU A 111 -9.39 2.41 -14.00
C LEU A 111 -7.92 2.81 -14.11
N ILE A 112 -7.02 2.02 -13.53
CA ILE A 112 -5.57 2.25 -13.63
C ILE A 112 -5.10 2.10 -15.08
N LEU A 113 -5.57 1.08 -15.80
CA LEU A 113 -5.22 0.88 -17.20
C LEU A 113 -5.71 2.02 -18.10
N VAL A 114 -6.93 2.50 -17.89
CA VAL A 114 -7.51 3.61 -18.64
C VAL A 114 -6.80 4.93 -18.32
N SER A 115 -6.53 5.19 -17.05
CA SER A 115 -5.91 6.44 -16.60
C SER A 115 -4.42 6.53 -16.92
N LEU A 116 -3.68 5.45 -16.70
CA LEU A 116 -2.22 5.44 -16.74
C LEU A 116 -1.61 4.55 -17.81
N GLY A 117 -2.39 3.66 -18.46
CA GLY A 117 -1.84 2.64 -19.34
C GLY A 117 -0.90 3.22 -20.41
N VAL A 118 -1.43 4.03 -21.32
CA VAL A 118 -0.61 4.62 -22.40
C VAL A 118 0.46 5.59 -21.87
N PRO A 119 0.16 6.50 -20.93
CA PRO A 119 1.17 7.37 -20.32
C PRO A 119 2.34 6.63 -19.69
N LEU A 120 2.08 5.58 -18.89
CA LEU A 120 3.14 4.82 -18.22
C LEU A 120 3.95 3.97 -19.19
N ILE A 121 3.30 3.38 -20.22
CA ILE A 121 4.02 2.65 -21.28
C ILE A 121 5.02 3.60 -21.95
N LEU A 122 4.63 4.83 -22.25
CA LEU A 122 5.50 5.78 -22.90
C LEU A 122 6.65 6.25 -22.00
N LEU A 123 6.38 6.52 -20.71
CA LEU A 123 7.42 6.85 -19.73
C LEU A 123 8.40 5.70 -19.50
N GLY A 124 7.89 4.47 -19.32
CA GLY A 124 8.72 3.29 -19.12
C GLY A 124 9.62 2.97 -20.33
N THR A 125 9.16 3.30 -21.54
CA THR A 125 9.95 3.18 -22.78
C THR A 125 11.13 4.15 -22.83
N THR A 126 11.12 5.23 -22.05
CA THR A 126 12.13 6.31 -22.08
C THR A 126 13.54 5.78 -21.83
N THR A 127 13.73 4.97 -20.79
CA THR A 127 15.05 4.40 -20.46
C THR A 127 15.61 3.58 -21.61
N MET A 128 14.78 2.79 -22.28
CA MET A 128 15.16 1.97 -23.43
C MET A 128 15.54 2.82 -24.63
N LEU A 129 14.76 3.85 -24.95
CA LEU A 129 15.01 4.76 -26.08
C LEU A 129 16.25 5.62 -25.86
N LEU A 130 16.46 6.15 -24.64
CA LEU A 130 17.66 6.91 -24.32
C LEU A 130 18.91 6.03 -24.40
N SER A 131 18.83 4.79 -23.88
CA SER A 131 19.91 3.80 -24.01
C SER A 131 20.19 3.45 -25.48
N TYR A 132 19.16 3.33 -26.31
CA TYR A 132 19.31 3.12 -27.75
C TYR A 132 20.06 4.28 -28.44
N MET A 133 19.69 5.51 -28.12
CA MET A 133 20.38 6.69 -28.67
C MET A 133 21.85 6.77 -28.26
N LEU A 134 22.17 6.41 -27.01
CA LEU A 134 23.57 6.38 -26.53
C LEU A 134 24.37 5.23 -27.13
N SER A 135 23.76 4.03 -27.28
CA SER A 135 24.44 2.86 -27.85
C SER A 135 24.87 3.09 -29.30
N ILE A 136 24.07 3.80 -30.10
CA ILE A 136 24.42 4.20 -31.48
C ILE A 136 25.68 5.07 -31.50
N GLN A 137 25.88 5.87 -30.45
CA GLN A 137 27.03 6.77 -30.32
C GLN A 137 28.25 6.14 -29.62
N LYS A 138 28.15 4.85 -29.29
CA LYS A 138 29.18 4.12 -28.52
C LYS A 138 29.41 4.71 -27.12
N GLU A 139 28.41 5.42 -26.56
CA GLU A 139 28.41 5.93 -25.19
C GLU A 139 27.95 4.87 -24.19
N ARG A 140 28.22 5.09 -22.89
CA ARG A 140 27.81 4.18 -21.82
C ARG A 140 26.30 4.27 -21.59
N VAL A 141 25.58 3.14 -21.70
CA VAL A 141 24.11 3.09 -21.55
C VAL A 141 23.65 2.79 -20.12
N TYR A 142 24.41 2.00 -19.35
CA TYR A 142 24.01 1.58 -18.01
C TYR A 142 23.82 2.73 -16.99
N PRO A 143 24.55 3.86 -17.05
CA PRO A 143 24.28 5.00 -16.18
C PRO A 143 22.87 5.58 -16.31
N ILE A 144 22.20 5.43 -17.47
CA ILE A 144 20.82 5.90 -17.67
C ILE A 144 19.86 5.19 -16.71
N TYR A 145 20.07 3.90 -16.48
CA TYR A 145 19.27 3.13 -15.53
C TYR A 145 19.44 3.64 -14.09
N VAL A 146 20.66 3.99 -13.71
CA VAL A 146 20.94 4.58 -12.39
C VAL A 146 20.21 5.93 -12.25
N TRP A 147 20.29 6.79 -13.26
CA TRP A 147 19.59 8.09 -13.22
C TRP A 147 18.07 7.94 -13.18
N SER A 148 17.51 6.97 -13.91
CA SER A 148 16.09 6.63 -13.83
C SER A 148 15.71 6.19 -12.42
N SER A 149 16.52 5.33 -11.78
CA SER A 149 16.28 4.86 -10.41
C SER A 149 16.39 5.98 -9.37
N VAL A 150 17.36 6.91 -9.54
CA VAL A 150 17.47 8.12 -8.71
C VAL A 150 16.21 8.98 -8.87
N GLY A 151 15.75 9.17 -10.10
CA GLY A 151 14.50 9.90 -10.37
C GLY A 151 13.30 9.25 -9.71
N SER A 152 13.19 7.93 -9.80
CA SER A 152 12.14 7.15 -9.14
C SER A 152 12.15 7.35 -7.62
N LEU A 153 13.33 7.32 -7.01
CA LEU A 153 13.49 7.57 -5.57
C LEU A 153 13.09 9.01 -5.20
N VAL A 154 13.50 9.98 -6.01
CA VAL A 154 13.13 11.40 -5.82
C VAL A 154 11.62 11.58 -5.91
N GLY A 155 10.97 11.02 -6.95
CA GLY A 155 9.51 11.09 -7.12
C GLY A 155 8.75 10.42 -5.98
N LEU A 156 9.24 9.27 -5.51
CA LEU A 156 8.69 8.54 -4.39
C LEU A 156 8.76 9.34 -3.08
N CYS A 157 9.92 9.98 -2.79
CA CYS A 157 10.12 10.73 -1.55
C CYS A 157 9.46 12.12 -1.58
N ILE A 158 9.52 12.84 -2.71
CA ILE A 158 8.92 14.18 -2.81
C ILE A 158 7.40 14.12 -2.64
N TYR A 159 6.77 13.02 -3.05
CA TYR A 159 5.31 12.94 -3.03
C TYR A 159 4.73 13.13 -1.62
N PRO A 160 5.01 12.32 -0.60
CA PRO A 160 4.40 12.46 0.73
C PRO A 160 4.87 13.71 1.49
N PHE A 161 6.14 14.10 1.33
CA PHE A 161 6.70 15.20 2.13
C PHE A 161 6.39 16.59 1.57
N ILE A 162 6.16 16.72 0.27
CA ILE A 162 5.99 18.02 -0.40
C ILE A 162 4.68 18.05 -1.19
N ILE A 163 4.48 17.13 -2.14
CA ILE A 163 3.36 17.24 -3.08
C ILE A 163 2.03 17.03 -2.34
N GLU A 164 1.91 15.95 -1.60
CA GLU A 164 0.70 15.59 -0.86
C GLU A 164 0.35 16.64 0.20
N ARG A 165 1.38 17.19 0.86
CA ARG A 165 1.20 18.13 1.97
C ARG A 165 0.69 19.50 1.55
N TYR A 166 1.06 19.98 0.37
CA TYR A 166 0.82 21.38 -0.01
C TYR A 166 -0.08 21.54 -1.23
N ILE A 167 -0.33 20.48 -2.00
CA ILE A 167 -1.00 20.59 -3.30
C ILE A 167 -2.24 19.67 -3.33
N PRO A 168 -3.46 20.17 -3.56
CA PRO A 168 -4.64 19.36 -3.79
C PRO A 168 -4.49 18.43 -5.01
N ILE A 169 -5.13 17.25 -4.99
CA ILE A 169 -4.97 16.19 -6.03
C ILE A 169 -5.26 16.72 -7.43
N SER A 170 -6.29 17.54 -7.60
CA SER A 170 -6.64 18.12 -8.90
C SER A 170 -5.49 18.94 -9.52
N TYR A 171 -4.81 19.78 -8.72
CA TYR A 171 -3.64 20.52 -9.17
C TYR A 171 -2.43 19.61 -9.38
N GLN A 172 -2.24 18.58 -8.52
CA GLN A 172 -1.17 17.59 -8.71
C GLN A 172 -1.28 16.94 -10.09
N GLN A 173 -2.47 16.52 -10.49
CA GLN A 173 -2.75 15.88 -11.77
C GLN A 173 -2.44 16.80 -12.96
N ILE A 174 -2.79 18.09 -12.86
CA ILE A 174 -2.51 19.09 -13.90
C ILE A 174 -0.99 19.31 -14.02
N ILE A 175 -0.31 19.56 -12.89
CA ILE A 175 1.15 19.79 -12.85
C ILE A 175 1.89 18.58 -13.41
N TRP A 176 1.50 17.36 -12.99
CA TRP A 176 2.07 16.13 -13.48
C TRP A 176 1.90 16.02 -15.01
N THR A 177 0.71 16.29 -15.53
CA THR A 177 0.41 16.22 -16.96
C THR A 177 1.23 17.25 -17.76
N ILE A 178 1.46 18.45 -17.23
CA ILE A 178 2.32 19.46 -17.86
C ILE A 178 3.77 18.97 -17.92
N ILE A 179 4.33 18.52 -16.79
CA ILE A 179 5.72 18.03 -16.72
C ILE A 179 5.89 16.80 -17.62
N TYR A 180 4.92 15.89 -17.61
CA TYR A 180 4.86 14.73 -18.50
C TYR A 180 4.93 15.16 -19.98
N THR A 181 4.10 16.10 -20.38
CA THR A 181 4.04 16.60 -21.77
C THR A 181 5.36 17.22 -22.20
N ILE A 182 6.00 18.01 -21.32
CA ILE A 182 7.33 18.59 -21.57
C ILE A 182 8.38 17.49 -21.71
N CYS A 183 8.38 16.50 -20.82
CA CYS A 183 9.33 15.39 -20.85
C CYS A 183 9.21 14.60 -22.17
N ILE A 184 8.01 14.21 -22.57
CA ILE A 184 7.74 13.49 -23.81
C ILE A 184 8.14 14.31 -25.03
N TRP A 185 7.85 15.61 -25.03
CA TRP A 185 8.27 16.51 -26.10
C TRP A 185 9.80 16.60 -26.22
N MET A 186 10.52 16.67 -25.09
CA MET A 186 11.99 16.70 -25.08
C MET A 186 12.58 15.38 -25.60
N ILE A 187 12.01 14.23 -25.22
CA ILE A 187 12.43 12.91 -25.75
C ILE A 187 12.21 12.86 -27.27
N ARG A 188 11.03 13.29 -27.74
CA ARG A 188 10.75 13.39 -29.17
C ARG A 188 11.76 14.28 -29.90
N ARG A 189 12.13 15.42 -29.32
CA ARG A 189 13.14 16.33 -29.89
C ARG A 189 14.52 15.65 -29.95
N SER A 190 14.92 14.90 -28.92
CA SER A 190 16.16 14.14 -28.90
C SER A 190 16.18 13.07 -30.00
N LEU A 191 15.07 12.38 -30.26
CA LEU A 191 14.92 11.44 -31.38
C LEU A 191 15.05 12.13 -32.75
N GLN A 192 14.56 13.37 -32.89
CA GLN A 192 14.72 14.15 -34.14
C GLN A 192 16.19 14.50 -34.39
N VAL A 193 16.93 14.87 -33.35
CA VAL A 193 18.36 15.19 -33.47
C VAL A 193 19.16 13.95 -33.84
N ALA A 194 18.88 12.82 -33.18
CA ALA A 194 19.52 11.54 -33.51
C ALA A 194 19.26 11.12 -34.95
N LYS A 195 18.01 11.31 -35.45
CA LYS A 195 17.64 11.06 -36.85
C LYS A 195 18.45 11.91 -37.85
N LYS A 196 18.69 13.18 -37.55
CA LYS A 196 19.49 14.06 -38.42
C LYS A 196 20.96 13.61 -38.48
N GLN A 197 21.54 13.22 -37.35
CA GLN A 197 22.94 12.77 -37.29
C GLN A 197 23.17 11.45 -38.05
N MET A 198 22.25 10.47 -37.88
CA MET A 198 22.35 9.20 -38.62
C MET A 198 22.22 9.36 -40.14
N ASN A 199 21.44 10.33 -40.62
CA ASN A 199 21.38 10.61 -42.07
C ASN A 199 22.67 11.20 -42.64
N HIS A 200 23.54 11.76 -41.77
CA HIS A 200 24.87 12.26 -42.16
C HIS A 200 25.96 11.16 -42.18
N ASP A 201 25.81 10.13 -41.31
CA ASP A 201 26.79 9.08 -41.10
C ASP A 201 26.58 7.80 -41.92
N ILE A 202 25.64 7.79 -42.90
CA ILE A 202 25.36 6.61 -43.75
C ILE A 202 26.50 6.33 -44.74
N ARG A 203 27.70 6.07 -44.25
CA ARG A 203 28.82 5.48 -45.03
C ARG A 203 29.61 4.39 -44.28
N GLY A 204 29.04 3.80 -43.25
CA GLY A 204 29.65 2.66 -42.55
C GLY A 204 28.58 1.65 -42.15
N GLU A 205 28.44 0.56 -42.91
CA GLU A 205 27.73 -0.64 -42.51
C GLU A 205 28.46 -1.26 -41.31
N ASN A 206 28.11 -0.83 -40.10
CA ASN A 206 28.48 -1.55 -38.88
C ASN A 206 27.30 -2.48 -38.54
N THR A 207 27.37 -3.71 -39.00
CA THR A 207 26.63 -4.83 -38.43
C THR A 207 26.97 -4.90 -36.94
N ILE A 208 26.05 -4.43 -36.09
CA ILE A 208 26.15 -4.57 -34.62
C ILE A 208 26.18 -6.05 -34.34
N GLN A 209 27.36 -6.59 -34.06
CA GLN A 209 27.56 -7.99 -33.70
C GLN A 209 26.82 -8.21 -32.37
N LYS A 210 25.74 -9.00 -32.39
CA LYS A 210 25.02 -9.37 -31.18
C LYS A 210 25.87 -10.34 -30.38
N ASP A 211 26.15 -9.99 -29.12
CA ASP A 211 26.79 -10.93 -28.20
C ASP A 211 25.95 -12.18 -28.04
N HIS A 212 26.61 -13.34 -28.07
CA HIS A 212 25.99 -14.58 -27.66
C HIS A 212 25.87 -14.59 -26.13
N ILE A 213 24.66 -14.36 -25.61
CA ILE A 213 24.40 -14.37 -24.17
C ILE A 213 24.04 -15.80 -23.75
N PRO A 214 24.83 -16.44 -22.89
CA PRO A 214 24.51 -17.79 -22.39
C PRO A 214 23.14 -17.84 -21.68
N PRO A 215 22.32 -18.88 -21.88
CA PRO A 215 20.99 -19.01 -21.27
C PRO A 215 20.99 -18.85 -19.73
N ILE A 216 22.05 -19.31 -19.07
CA ILE A 216 22.20 -19.20 -17.61
C ILE A 216 22.15 -17.76 -17.12
N LYS A 217 22.67 -16.79 -17.91
CA LYS A 217 22.59 -15.36 -17.53
C LYS A 217 21.16 -14.85 -17.49
N TYR A 218 20.30 -15.27 -18.43
CA TYR A 218 18.87 -14.95 -18.41
C TYR A 218 18.20 -15.50 -17.14
N GLY A 219 18.52 -16.75 -16.76
CA GLY A 219 18.06 -17.35 -15.51
C GLY A 219 18.48 -16.54 -14.28
N ILE A 220 19.73 -16.11 -14.18
CA ILE A 220 20.23 -15.28 -13.09
C ILE A 220 19.50 -13.94 -13.03
N TRP A 221 19.34 -13.26 -14.16
CA TRP A 221 18.68 -11.95 -14.21
C TRP A 221 17.21 -12.06 -13.83
N LEU A 222 16.51 -13.07 -14.34
CA LEU A 222 15.10 -13.31 -14.06
C LEU A 222 14.88 -13.57 -12.56
N THR A 223 15.61 -14.57 -12.01
CA THR A 223 15.43 -14.99 -10.62
C THR A 223 15.90 -13.94 -9.61
N ALA A 224 17.05 -13.28 -9.85
CA ALA A 224 17.52 -12.22 -8.97
C ALA A 224 16.55 -11.04 -8.90
N SER A 225 15.96 -10.64 -10.03
CA SER A 225 14.95 -9.59 -10.07
C SER A 225 13.64 -10.03 -9.41
N SER A 226 13.16 -11.27 -9.67
CA SER A 226 11.95 -11.82 -9.03
C SER A 226 12.09 -11.83 -7.51
N ILE A 227 13.21 -12.34 -7.00
CA ILE A 227 13.47 -12.40 -5.55
C ILE A 227 13.51 -11.00 -4.94
N SER A 228 14.19 -10.05 -5.60
CA SER A 228 14.28 -8.67 -5.11
C SER A 228 12.90 -8.01 -4.98
N VAL A 229 12.01 -8.23 -5.95
CA VAL A 229 10.63 -7.72 -5.89
C VAL A 229 9.82 -8.47 -4.83
N CYS A 230 9.91 -9.81 -4.74
CA CYS A 230 9.25 -10.57 -3.67
C CYS A 230 9.67 -10.08 -2.28
N MET A 231 10.96 -9.78 -2.07
CA MET A 231 11.46 -9.24 -0.80
C MET A 231 10.86 -7.86 -0.49
N THR A 232 10.69 -7.00 -1.51
CA THR A 232 10.03 -5.70 -1.32
C THR A 232 8.58 -5.87 -0.87
N PHE A 233 7.80 -6.71 -1.55
CA PHE A 233 6.41 -6.99 -1.15
C PHE A 233 6.31 -7.66 0.22
N SER A 234 7.21 -8.59 0.54
CA SER A 234 7.26 -9.21 1.87
C SER A 234 7.54 -8.17 2.97
N LEU A 235 8.44 -7.21 2.70
CA LEU A 235 8.72 -6.14 3.64
C LEU A 235 7.54 -5.17 3.79
N VAL A 236 6.85 -4.82 2.70
CA VAL A 236 5.61 -4.03 2.76
C VAL A 236 4.59 -4.75 3.64
N ARG A 237 4.38 -6.04 3.43
CA ARG A 237 3.41 -6.81 4.22
C ARG A 237 3.80 -6.93 5.68
N LEU A 238 5.07 -7.21 5.99
CA LEU A 238 5.55 -7.23 7.39
C LEU A 238 5.35 -5.86 8.06
N ALA A 239 5.64 -4.77 7.34
CA ALA A 239 5.43 -3.43 7.85
C ALA A 239 3.94 -3.13 8.13
N THR A 240 3.03 -3.58 7.27
CA THR A 240 1.58 -3.38 7.46
C THR A 240 0.97 -4.28 8.54
N LEU A 241 1.64 -5.36 8.93
CA LEU A 241 1.22 -6.20 10.07
C LEU A 241 1.64 -5.60 11.43
N GLU A 242 2.75 -4.88 11.47
CA GLU A 242 3.33 -4.32 12.70
C GLU A 242 3.00 -2.84 12.90
N LEU A 243 2.69 -2.13 11.83
CA LEU A 243 2.44 -0.69 11.82
C LEU A 243 1.10 -0.37 11.18
N PRO A 244 0.49 0.77 11.54
CA PRO A 244 -0.66 1.30 10.82
C PRO A 244 -0.40 1.36 9.32
N ALA A 245 -1.44 1.16 8.51
CA ALA A 245 -1.36 1.28 7.04
C ALA A 245 -1.15 2.74 6.61
N MET A 246 0.02 3.27 6.92
CA MET A 246 0.44 4.64 6.55
C MET A 246 1.19 4.63 5.22
N PRO A 247 1.28 5.77 4.52
CA PRO A 247 2.10 5.88 3.31
C PRO A 247 3.56 5.41 3.50
N PHE A 248 4.11 5.55 4.69
CA PHE A 248 5.49 5.11 5.02
C PHE A 248 5.68 3.59 4.98
N THR A 249 4.64 2.80 5.26
CA THR A 249 4.75 1.32 5.28
C THR A 249 5.09 0.74 3.92
N TRP A 250 4.67 1.37 2.83
CA TRP A 250 5.05 0.98 1.48
C TRP A 250 6.17 1.86 0.88
N LEU A 251 6.31 3.12 1.32
CA LEU A 251 7.34 4.06 0.86
C LEU A 251 8.75 3.53 1.17
N ILE A 252 9.00 3.17 2.45
CA ILE A 252 10.33 2.75 2.90
C ILE A 252 10.84 1.50 2.17
N PRO A 253 10.07 0.39 2.05
CA PRO A 253 10.49 -0.77 1.27
C PRO A 253 10.83 -0.46 -0.19
N ASN A 254 10.02 0.36 -0.86
CA ASN A 254 10.27 0.76 -2.23
C ASN A 254 11.50 1.66 -2.36
N ALA A 255 11.72 2.58 -1.41
CA ALA A 255 12.92 3.41 -1.38
C ALA A 255 14.19 2.56 -1.21
N LEU A 256 14.17 1.58 -0.29
CA LEU A 256 15.27 0.64 -0.09
C LEU A 256 15.56 -0.17 -1.36
N TYR A 257 14.52 -0.66 -2.05
CA TYR A 257 14.65 -1.34 -3.33
C TYR A 257 15.34 -0.45 -4.39
N LEU A 258 14.91 0.80 -4.55
CA LEU A 258 15.50 1.74 -5.51
C LEU A 258 16.94 2.10 -5.15
N VAL A 259 17.23 2.34 -3.87
CA VAL A 259 18.61 2.60 -3.40
C VAL A 259 19.50 1.40 -3.66
N SER A 260 19.01 0.16 -3.49
CA SER A 260 19.79 -1.04 -3.78
C SER A 260 20.17 -1.17 -5.27
N TYR A 261 19.31 -0.69 -6.20
CA TYR A 261 19.70 -0.56 -7.62
C TYR A 261 20.76 0.50 -7.84
N VAL A 262 20.60 1.70 -7.29
CA VAL A 262 21.55 2.81 -7.45
C VAL A 262 22.94 2.39 -6.97
N VAL A 263 23.01 1.76 -5.79
CA VAL A 263 24.27 1.31 -5.20
C VAL A 263 24.80 0.04 -5.87
N GLY A 264 23.92 -0.94 -6.14
CA GLY A 264 24.28 -2.24 -6.72
C GLY A 264 24.83 -2.14 -8.13
N PHE A 265 24.36 -1.19 -8.95
CA PHE A 265 24.87 -0.91 -10.29
C PHE A 265 26.14 -0.04 -10.29
N SER A 266 26.79 0.13 -9.14
CA SER A 266 28.08 0.81 -9.03
C SER A 266 29.25 -0.19 -9.08
N ASN A 267 30.43 0.28 -9.52
CA ASN A 267 31.64 -0.55 -9.59
C ASN A 267 32.40 -0.68 -8.26
N ARG A 268 31.81 -0.23 -7.15
CA ARG A 268 32.46 -0.26 -5.83
C ARG A 268 32.37 -1.65 -5.20
N SER A 269 33.40 -2.05 -4.45
CA SER A 269 33.51 -3.36 -3.79
C SER A 269 32.72 -3.43 -2.47
N TRP A 270 31.43 -3.13 -2.53
CA TRP A 270 30.51 -3.21 -1.39
C TRP A 270 30.24 -4.64 -0.89
N LYS A 271 30.76 -5.64 -1.60
CA LYS A 271 30.52 -7.05 -1.36
C LYS A 271 30.75 -7.50 0.09
N LEU A 272 31.90 -7.15 0.65
CA LEU A 272 32.29 -7.62 1.98
C LEU A 272 31.40 -7.02 3.06
N VAL A 273 31.13 -5.74 2.99
CA VAL A 273 30.28 -5.05 3.98
C VAL A 273 28.86 -5.61 3.93
N CYS A 274 28.26 -5.74 2.74
CA CYS A 274 26.90 -6.24 2.60
C CYS A 274 26.76 -7.72 3.02
N VAL A 275 27.77 -8.56 2.70
CA VAL A 275 27.76 -9.96 3.16
C VAL A 275 27.78 -10.04 4.68
N HIS A 276 28.63 -9.28 5.35
CA HIS A 276 28.68 -9.26 6.82
C HIS A 276 27.39 -8.72 7.44
N VAL A 277 26.81 -7.69 6.85
CA VAL A 277 25.52 -7.16 7.29
C VAL A 277 24.41 -8.19 7.08
N CYS A 278 24.34 -8.84 5.91
CA CYS A 278 23.36 -9.90 5.65
C CYS A 278 23.47 -11.05 6.65
N ILE A 279 24.71 -11.53 6.92
CA ILE A 279 24.93 -12.60 7.92
C ILE A 279 24.47 -12.13 9.29
N GLY A 280 24.94 -10.97 9.74
CA GLY A 280 24.62 -10.44 11.07
C GLY A 280 23.12 -10.21 11.26
N VAL A 281 22.44 -9.65 10.28
CA VAL A 281 21.00 -9.36 10.37
C VAL A 281 20.16 -10.62 10.21
N SER A 282 20.52 -11.54 9.29
CA SER A 282 19.82 -12.83 9.19
C SER A 282 19.91 -13.62 10.49
N MET A 283 21.08 -13.67 11.11
CA MET A 283 21.28 -14.30 12.41
C MET A 283 20.50 -13.57 13.53
N SER A 284 20.57 -12.24 13.57
CA SER A 284 19.86 -11.45 14.58
C SER A 284 18.34 -11.57 14.42
N GLY A 285 17.83 -11.46 13.19
CA GLY A 285 16.41 -11.61 12.90
C GLY A 285 15.87 -12.97 13.31
N ALA A 286 16.60 -14.05 13.00
CA ALA A 286 16.19 -15.40 13.36
C ALA A 286 16.26 -15.66 14.88
N LEU A 287 17.28 -15.14 15.56
CA LEU A 287 17.36 -15.21 17.02
C LEU A 287 16.20 -14.46 17.69
N LEU A 288 15.85 -13.29 17.19
CA LEU A 288 14.74 -12.48 17.68
C LEU A 288 13.39 -13.18 17.50
N LEU A 289 13.23 -13.91 16.40
CA LEU A 289 12.01 -14.65 16.08
C LEU A 289 11.89 -15.94 16.91
N HIS A 290 13.01 -16.57 17.22
CA HIS A 290 13.05 -17.79 18.04
C HIS A 290 12.86 -17.50 19.54
N HIS A 291 13.30 -16.32 20.01
CA HIS A 291 13.25 -15.92 21.42
C HIS A 291 12.23 -14.81 21.70
N GLY A 292 11.30 -14.57 20.78
CA GLY A 292 10.32 -13.46 20.84
C GLY A 292 9.46 -13.45 22.11
N ASP A 293 9.34 -14.57 22.80
CA ASP A 293 8.63 -14.67 24.09
C ASP A 293 9.48 -14.24 25.31
N TYR A 294 10.81 -14.18 25.16
CA TYR A 294 11.73 -13.85 26.26
C TYR A 294 12.32 -12.45 26.20
N ILE A 295 12.30 -11.80 25.03
CA ILE A 295 12.82 -10.44 24.85
C ILE A 295 11.72 -9.60 24.19
N GLN A 296 11.12 -8.72 24.95
CA GLN A 296 10.20 -7.69 24.44
C GLN A 296 10.98 -6.69 23.57
N ILE A 297 11.25 -7.06 22.32
CA ILE A 297 11.81 -6.16 21.33
C ILE A 297 10.66 -5.42 20.68
N THR A 298 10.75 -4.10 20.65
CA THR A 298 9.74 -3.26 20.03
C THR A 298 9.55 -3.65 18.55
N ALA A 299 8.31 -3.64 18.06
CA ALA A 299 7.96 -3.95 16.68
C ALA A 299 8.83 -3.17 15.67
N TRP A 300 9.14 -1.91 15.99
CA TRP A 300 10.04 -1.06 15.21
C TRP A 300 11.44 -1.65 15.05
N LEU A 301 12.04 -2.16 16.11
CA LEU A 301 13.40 -2.72 16.05
C LEU A 301 13.43 -4.01 15.22
N LYS A 302 12.41 -4.86 15.34
CA LYS A 302 12.24 -6.04 14.48
C LYS A 302 12.18 -5.64 13.01
N LEU A 303 11.31 -4.66 12.70
CA LEU A 303 11.12 -4.18 11.33
C LEU A 303 12.41 -3.57 10.76
N VAL A 304 13.15 -2.78 11.52
CA VAL A 304 14.43 -2.20 11.10
C VAL A 304 15.45 -3.30 10.80
N LEU A 305 15.59 -4.29 11.66
CA LEU A 305 16.55 -5.39 11.47
C LEU A 305 16.22 -6.23 10.23
N VAL A 306 14.94 -6.59 10.05
CA VAL A 306 14.49 -7.31 8.84
C VAL A 306 14.70 -6.47 7.59
N SER A 307 14.39 -5.18 7.65
CA SER A 307 14.60 -4.25 6.53
C SER A 307 16.05 -4.18 6.10
N ILE A 308 16.99 -4.08 7.05
CA ILE A 308 18.43 -4.05 6.77
C ILE A 308 18.87 -5.37 6.11
N GLY A 309 18.38 -6.51 6.60
CA GLY A 309 18.70 -7.83 6.04
C GLY A 309 18.22 -8.00 4.60
N LEU A 310 16.95 -7.71 4.35
CA LEU A 310 16.35 -7.80 3.02
C LEU A 310 16.99 -6.81 2.04
N TRP A 311 17.22 -5.57 2.48
CA TRP A 311 17.92 -4.58 1.69
C TRP A 311 19.34 -4.99 1.31
N SER A 312 20.09 -5.57 2.25
CA SER A 312 21.44 -6.07 1.99
C SER A 312 21.43 -7.16 0.92
N MET A 313 20.49 -8.10 0.99
CA MET A 313 20.34 -9.15 -0.03
C MET A 313 19.95 -8.56 -1.39
N GLN A 314 19.00 -7.63 -1.44
CA GLN A 314 18.64 -6.93 -2.68
C GLN A 314 19.84 -6.24 -3.32
N LEU A 315 20.67 -5.56 -2.51
CA LEU A 315 21.86 -4.89 -2.98
C LEU A 315 22.87 -5.88 -3.60
N LEU A 316 23.07 -7.04 -2.98
CA LEU A 316 23.93 -8.10 -3.51
C LEU A 316 23.39 -8.68 -4.82
N LEU A 317 22.08 -8.93 -4.90
CA LEU A 317 21.41 -9.42 -6.12
C LEU A 317 21.53 -8.39 -7.26
N HIS A 318 21.31 -7.11 -6.99
CA HIS A 318 21.47 -6.05 -7.99
C HIS A 318 22.93 -5.87 -8.42
N ASN A 319 23.89 -6.07 -7.51
CA ASN A 319 25.30 -6.11 -7.89
C ASN A 319 25.62 -7.35 -8.75
N ALA A 320 24.99 -8.50 -8.52
CA ALA A 320 25.12 -9.68 -9.37
C ALA A 320 24.58 -9.41 -10.79
N LEU A 321 23.43 -8.71 -10.91
CA LEU A 321 22.89 -8.26 -12.20
C LEU A 321 23.92 -7.39 -12.94
N TYR A 322 24.50 -6.40 -12.26
CA TYR A 322 25.50 -5.51 -12.85
C TYR A 322 26.75 -6.26 -13.31
N ARG A 323 27.25 -7.22 -12.53
CA ARG A 323 28.44 -8.01 -12.87
C ARG A 323 28.26 -8.98 -14.02
N THR A 324 27.07 -9.53 -14.15
CA THR A 324 26.71 -10.48 -15.22
C THR A 324 26.14 -9.80 -16.46
N ARG A 325 26.06 -8.48 -16.46
CA ARG A 325 25.48 -7.70 -17.56
C ARG A 325 26.15 -8.00 -18.90
N PRO A 326 25.42 -7.92 -20.01
CA PRO A 326 25.97 -8.07 -21.34
C PRO A 326 26.74 -6.80 -21.77
N ALA A 327 27.35 -6.84 -22.95
CA ALA A 327 27.93 -5.66 -23.56
C ALA A 327 26.90 -4.54 -23.76
N GLU A 328 27.37 -3.31 -23.91
CA GLU A 328 26.53 -2.10 -24.07
C GLU A 328 25.59 -2.17 -25.30
N THR A 329 25.92 -3.03 -26.29
CA THR A 329 25.08 -3.27 -27.47
C THR A 329 23.88 -4.20 -27.22
N SER A 330 23.94 -5.00 -26.16
CA SER A 330 22.94 -6.01 -25.80
C SER A 330 22.16 -5.66 -24.53
N TYR A 331 22.20 -4.40 -24.06
CA TYR A 331 21.55 -3.91 -22.84
C TYR A 331 20.04 -4.25 -22.78
N GLY A 332 19.37 -4.26 -23.92
CA GLY A 332 17.93 -4.53 -24.00
C GLY A 332 17.56 -5.92 -23.50
N ALA A 333 18.44 -6.92 -23.67
CA ALA A 333 18.21 -8.26 -23.15
C ALA A 333 18.18 -8.28 -21.62
N LEU A 334 19.10 -7.57 -20.97
CA LEU A 334 19.14 -7.44 -19.51
C LEU A 334 17.91 -6.71 -18.99
N TYR A 335 17.61 -5.53 -19.50
CA TYR A 335 16.50 -4.70 -19.00
C TYR A 335 15.15 -5.39 -19.13
N THR A 336 14.89 -6.01 -20.30
CA THR A 336 13.66 -6.76 -20.51
C THR A 336 13.55 -7.94 -19.54
N THR A 337 14.65 -8.70 -19.35
CA THR A 337 14.63 -9.87 -18.45
C THR A 337 14.43 -9.46 -16.99
N ILE A 338 15.05 -8.37 -16.54
CA ILE A 338 14.84 -7.81 -15.19
C ILE A 338 13.37 -7.43 -15.01
N THR A 339 12.74 -6.82 -16.01
CA THR A 339 11.34 -6.40 -15.93
C THR A 339 10.39 -7.59 -15.88
N TYR A 340 10.65 -8.66 -16.65
CA TYR A 340 9.91 -9.91 -16.53
C TYR A 340 10.08 -10.54 -15.14
N GLY A 341 11.31 -10.57 -14.62
CA GLY A 341 11.57 -11.04 -13.27
C GLY A 341 10.78 -10.25 -12.22
N GLY A 342 10.76 -8.92 -12.34
CA GLY A 342 9.96 -8.06 -11.47
C GLY A 342 8.47 -8.38 -11.51
N ALA A 343 7.91 -8.59 -12.70
CA ALA A 343 6.50 -8.96 -12.88
C ALA A 343 6.18 -10.35 -12.27
N ILE A 344 7.05 -11.33 -12.48
CA ILE A 344 6.92 -12.66 -11.86
C ILE A 344 6.96 -12.52 -10.33
N GLY A 345 7.90 -11.74 -9.80
CA GLY A 345 8.00 -11.50 -8.36
C GLY A 345 6.74 -10.86 -7.78
N ALA A 346 6.15 -9.88 -8.47
CA ALA A 346 4.90 -9.25 -8.07
C ALA A 346 3.72 -10.23 -8.07
N ILE A 347 3.57 -11.03 -9.14
CA ILE A 347 2.51 -12.05 -9.26
C ILE A 347 2.66 -13.11 -8.17
N VAL A 348 3.88 -13.61 -7.95
CA VAL A 348 4.16 -14.60 -6.90
C VAL A 348 3.81 -14.03 -5.53
N SER A 349 4.20 -12.80 -5.23
CA SER A 349 3.90 -12.15 -3.95
C SER A 349 2.40 -11.97 -3.73
N LEU A 350 1.66 -11.59 -4.77
CA LEU A 350 0.20 -11.50 -4.71
C LEU A 350 -0.43 -12.87 -4.47
N SER A 351 -0.01 -13.89 -5.23
CA SER A 351 -0.53 -15.26 -5.09
C SER A 351 -0.25 -15.83 -3.69
N VAL A 352 0.96 -15.66 -3.18
CA VAL A 352 1.35 -16.11 -1.84
C VAL A 352 0.49 -15.44 -0.76
N SER A 353 0.11 -14.18 -0.95
CA SER A 353 -0.79 -13.47 -0.03
C SER A 353 -2.18 -14.10 0.05
N LEU A 354 -2.61 -14.82 -0.99
CA LEU A 354 -3.90 -15.53 -1.03
C LEU A 354 -3.86 -16.90 -0.33
N PHE A 355 -2.66 -17.52 -0.18
CA PHE A 355 -2.53 -18.88 0.35
C PHE A 355 -2.17 -18.97 1.84
N ALA A 356 -2.29 -17.90 2.60
CA ALA A 356 -2.01 -17.87 4.06
C ALA A 356 -0.63 -18.45 4.46
N ILE A 357 0.36 -18.38 3.56
CA ILE A 357 1.72 -18.86 3.86
C ILE A 357 2.38 -17.86 4.81
N PRO A 358 2.99 -18.33 5.93
CA PRO A 358 3.68 -17.46 6.87
C PRO A 358 4.75 -16.61 6.18
N GLN A 359 4.68 -15.28 6.34
CA GLN A 359 5.60 -14.35 5.66
C GLN A 359 7.06 -14.65 5.94
N LEU A 360 7.34 -15.13 7.13
CA LEU A 360 8.68 -15.47 7.55
C LEU A 360 9.27 -16.65 6.80
N ALA A 361 8.44 -17.68 6.53
CA ALA A 361 8.86 -18.82 5.71
C ALA A 361 9.20 -18.38 4.30
N ILE A 362 8.43 -17.44 3.74
CA ILE A 362 8.69 -16.86 2.42
C ILE A 362 10.02 -16.11 2.42
N VAL A 363 10.25 -15.25 3.41
CA VAL A 363 11.52 -14.52 3.55
C VAL A 363 12.68 -15.50 3.62
N GLY A 364 12.57 -16.58 4.42
CA GLY A 364 13.58 -17.63 4.49
C GLY A 364 13.85 -18.30 3.13
N MET A 365 12.82 -18.70 2.40
CA MET A 365 12.96 -19.27 1.06
C MET A 365 13.66 -18.29 0.08
N LEU A 366 13.24 -17.03 0.07
CA LEU A 366 13.84 -16.00 -0.78
C LEU A 366 15.32 -15.80 -0.45
N MET A 367 15.69 -15.81 0.84
CA MET A 367 17.08 -15.73 1.28
C MET A 367 17.89 -16.94 0.82
N ILE A 368 17.38 -18.17 0.96
CA ILE A 368 18.05 -19.40 0.52
C ILE A 368 18.34 -19.34 -0.99
N ILE A 369 17.32 -19.02 -1.80
CA ILE A 369 17.48 -18.95 -3.26
C ILE A 369 18.44 -17.82 -3.64
N GLY A 370 18.32 -16.65 -2.98
CA GLY A 370 19.21 -15.51 -3.20
C GLY A 370 20.68 -15.86 -2.93
N TRP A 371 20.98 -16.53 -1.83
CA TRP A 371 22.34 -16.99 -1.53
C TRP A 371 22.84 -18.02 -2.54
N GLY A 372 22.00 -18.94 -3.02
CA GLY A 372 22.35 -19.88 -4.08
C GLY A 372 22.82 -19.17 -5.35
N ILE A 373 22.10 -18.12 -5.79
CA ILE A 373 22.48 -17.30 -6.94
C ILE A 373 23.82 -16.59 -6.70
N LEU A 374 24.01 -16.01 -5.51
CA LEU A 374 25.24 -15.29 -5.18
C LEU A 374 26.45 -16.22 -5.14
N ILE A 375 26.31 -17.41 -4.57
CA ILE A 375 27.38 -18.43 -4.56
C ILE A 375 27.78 -18.77 -6.00
N TYR A 376 26.79 -19.00 -6.88
CA TYR A 376 27.05 -19.28 -8.28
C TYR A 376 27.78 -18.12 -8.98
N VAL A 377 27.30 -16.90 -8.85
CA VAL A 377 27.93 -15.71 -9.46
C VAL A 377 29.34 -15.48 -8.90
N TRP A 378 29.56 -15.75 -7.62
CA TRP A 378 30.86 -15.56 -6.96
C TRP A 378 31.85 -16.71 -7.20
N SER A 379 31.39 -17.87 -7.65
CA SER A 379 32.29 -18.96 -8.05
C SER A 379 33.30 -18.50 -9.10
N TYR A 380 32.93 -17.52 -9.93
CA TYR A 380 33.80 -16.88 -10.88
C TYR A 380 34.71 -15.77 -10.28
N ALA A 381 34.44 -15.33 -9.03
CA ALA A 381 35.13 -14.22 -8.39
C ALA A 381 36.21 -14.66 -7.37
N GLY A 382 36.23 -15.93 -6.98
CA GLY A 382 37.24 -16.52 -6.11
C GLY A 382 36.68 -17.35 -4.93
N LYS A 383 37.42 -18.36 -4.49
CA LYS A 383 37.04 -19.36 -3.50
C LYS A 383 36.62 -18.77 -2.14
N ARG A 384 37.18 -17.65 -1.71
CA ARG A 384 36.85 -17.00 -0.42
C ARG A 384 35.41 -16.52 -0.38
N PHE A 385 34.90 -15.97 -1.47
CA PHE A 385 33.51 -15.49 -1.56
C PHE A 385 32.50 -16.64 -1.59
N VAL A 386 32.86 -17.74 -2.25
CA VAL A 386 32.05 -18.97 -2.23
C VAL A 386 31.93 -19.51 -0.81
N LEU A 387 33.04 -19.58 -0.07
CA LEU A 387 33.03 -20.07 1.31
C LEU A 387 32.13 -19.21 2.20
N ILE A 388 32.26 -17.88 2.15
CA ILE A 388 31.44 -16.96 2.94
C ILE A 388 29.96 -17.12 2.58
N GLY A 389 29.63 -17.18 1.30
CA GLY A 389 28.26 -17.40 0.83
C GLY A 389 27.69 -18.75 1.29
N SER A 390 28.49 -19.81 1.25
CA SER A 390 28.08 -21.15 1.71
C SER A 390 27.81 -21.18 3.21
N ILE A 391 28.65 -20.53 4.02
CA ILE A 391 28.44 -20.41 5.47
C ILE A 391 27.14 -19.63 5.75
N ALA A 392 26.92 -18.49 5.05
CA ALA A 392 25.71 -17.71 5.20
C ALA A 392 24.46 -18.51 4.81
N LEU A 393 24.52 -19.27 3.72
CA LEU A 393 23.42 -20.14 3.29
C LEU A 393 23.11 -21.22 4.32
N ILE A 394 24.13 -21.88 4.88
CA ILE A 394 23.97 -22.90 5.94
C ILE A 394 23.33 -22.28 7.17
N CYS A 395 23.79 -21.10 7.62
CA CYS A 395 23.19 -20.37 8.73
C CYS A 395 21.71 -20.08 8.45
N VAL A 396 21.37 -19.57 7.27
CA VAL A 396 19.98 -19.29 6.88
C VAL A 396 19.14 -20.57 6.88
N ILE A 397 19.65 -21.69 6.32
CA ILE A 397 18.92 -22.97 6.30
C ILE A 397 18.68 -23.48 7.73
N ILE A 398 19.67 -23.39 8.60
CA ILE A 398 19.51 -23.81 10.01
C ILE A 398 18.47 -22.95 10.71
N LEU A 399 18.54 -21.64 10.54
CA LEU A 399 17.67 -20.68 11.21
C LEU A 399 16.21 -20.76 10.71
N PHE A 400 16.01 -20.97 9.41
CA PHE A 400 14.71 -21.15 8.79
C PHE A 400 14.30 -22.62 8.64
N SER A 401 14.94 -23.56 9.39
CA SER A 401 14.49 -24.95 9.40
C SER A 401 13.10 -25.07 10.01
N PRO A 402 12.24 -26.00 9.55
CA PRO A 402 10.90 -26.19 10.11
C PRO A 402 10.85 -26.46 11.63
N ARG A 403 11.95 -26.96 12.22
CA ARG A 403 12.08 -27.13 13.67
C ARG A 403 12.25 -25.82 14.44
N ASN A 404 12.90 -24.84 13.80
CA ASN A 404 13.10 -23.50 14.37
C ASN A 404 12.00 -22.52 13.95
N LEU A 405 11.33 -22.82 12.85
CA LEU A 405 10.08 -22.24 12.38
C LEU A 405 8.86 -22.93 12.98
N GLN A 406 8.91 -23.37 14.23
CA GLN A 406 7.68 -23.49 15.02
C GLN A 406 7.13 -22.06 15.14
N LEU A 407 6.43 -21.69 14.08
CA LEU A 407 5.94 -20.36 13.72
C LEU A 407 4.79 -19.89 14.60
N ASP A 408 4.31 -20.80 15.42
CA ASP A 408 3.54 -20.45 16.58
C ASP A 408 4.45 -20.76 17.78
N PRO A 409 4.79 -19.78 18.63
CA PRO A 409 5.10 -20.11 20.02
C PRO A 409 4.03 -21.11 20.45
N PRO A 410 4.33 -22.13 21.29
CA PRO A 410 3.32 -23.07 21.76
C PRO A 410 2.15 -22.22 22.15
N ALA A 411 1.09 -22.28 21.33
CA ALA A 411 0.05 -21.25 21.33
C ALA A 411 -0.47 -21.21 22.75
N VAL A 412 -0.12 -20.14 23.48
CA VAL A 412 -0.68 -19.89 24.81
C VAL A 412 -2.19 -19.93 24.68
N SER A 413 -2.69 -19.67 23.45
CA SER A 413 -4.10 -19.65 23.09
C SER A 413 -4.34 -20.33 21.73
N PRO A 414 -5.11 -21.42 21.66
CA PRO A 414 -5.42 -22.08 20.39
C PRO A 414 -6.23 -21.14 19.48
N SER A 415 -5.79 -21.04 18.21
CA SER A 415 -6.56 -20.36 17.18
C SER A 415 -7.81 -21.17 16.84
N LEU A 416 -8.99 -20.56 17.01
CA LEU A 416 -10.27 -21.14 16.64
C LEU A 416 -10.59 -20.93 15.17
N TYR A 417 -10.11 -19.83 14.60
CA TYR A 417 -10.29 -19.48 13.22
C TYR A 417 -9.16 -18.56 12.75
N ARG A 418 -8.56 -18.89 11.61
CA ARG A 418 -7.59 -18.01 10.95
C ARG A 418 -7.94 -17.88 9.47
N ASN A 419 -7.95 -16.66 8.98
CA ASN A 419 -8.19 -16.36 7.58
C ASN A 419 -7.29 -15.22 7.13
N THR A 420 -6.62 -15.42 5.99
CA THR A 420 -5.84 -14.39 5.30
C THR A 420 -6.55 -14.09 3.99
N ASN A 421 -6.89 -12.83 3.76
CA ASN A 421 -7.52 -12.38 2.53
C ASN A 421 -6.96 -11.02 2.09
N LEU A 422 -7.57 -10.42 1.06
CA LEU A 422 -7.14 -9.12 0.50
C LEU A 422 -7.30 -7.95 1.49
N TYR A 423 -8.14 -8.12 2.54
CA TYR A 423 -8.42 -7.08 3.53
C TYR A 423 -7.55 -7.20 4.78
N GLY A 424 -6.84 -8.32 4.96
CA GLY A 424 -5.94 -8.53 6.08
C GLY A 424 -5.93 -9.96 6.62
N ASP A 425 -5.19 -10.14 7.69
CA ASP A 425 -5.07 -11.41 8.41
C ASP A 425 -5.99 -11.35 9.64
N ILE A 426 -6.95 -12.27 9.75
CA ILE A 426 -7.90 -12.38 10.86
C ILE A 426 -7.59 -13.65 11.64
N ASP A 427 -7.44 -13.53 12.96
CA ASP A 427 -7.19 -14.66 13.87
C ASP A 427 -8.08 -14.55 15.11
N VAL A 428 -8.95 -15.55 15.34
CA VAL A 428 -9.77 -15.67 16.54
C VAL A 428 -9.11 -16.68 17.47
N ARG A 429 -8.71 -16.26 18.66
CA ARG A 429 -8.02 -17.08 19.65
C ARG A 429 -8.83 -17.26 20.92
N GLN A 430 -8.72 -18.45 21.50
CA GLN A 430 -9.25 -18.73 22.85
C GLN A 430 -8.12 -18.53 23.86
N GLU A 431 -8.02 -17.36 24.47
CA GLU A 431 -6.94 -17.00 25.42
C GLU A 431 -7.03 -17.80 26.72
N SER A 432 -8.25 -18.00 27.20
CA SER A 432 -8.58 -18.83 28.35
C SER A 432 -9.93 -19.50 28.13
N PRO A 433 -10.39 -20.41 28.98
CA PRO A 433 -11.72 -21.01 28.82
C PRO A 433 -12.87 -19.99 28.68
N THR A 434 -12.66 -18.79 29.21
CA THR A 434 -13.68 -17.73 29.22
C THR A 434 -13.35 -16.49 28.39
N VAL A 435 -12.12 -16.36 27.85
CA VAL A 435 -11.68 -15.17 27.12
C VAL A 435 -11.44 -15.50 25.66
N ARG A 436 -12.15 -14.86 24.77
CA ARG A 436 -11.99 -14.98 23.31
C ARG A 436 -11.58 -13.65 22.73
N LEU A 437 -10.55 -13.69 21.86
CA LEU A 437 -9.89 -12.54 21.31
C LEU A 437 -9.97 -12.53 19.78
N LEU A 438 -10.09 -11.33 19.21
CA LEU A 438 -9.92 -11.07 17.78
C LEU A 438 -8.61 -10.33 17.56
N TYR A 439 -7.78 -10.87 16.66
CA TYR A 439 -6.61 -10.20 16.12
C TYR A 439 -6.81 -9.90 14.63
N SER A 440 -6.37 -8.71 14.20
CA SER A 440 -6.16 -8.38 12.80
C SER A 440 -4.67 -8.09 12.60
N GLY A 441 -3.97 -8.99 11.90
CA GLY A 441 -2.52 -9.03 11.97
C GLY A 441 -2.03 -9.28 13.39
N ASN A 442 -1.18 -8.39 13.90
CA ASN A 442 -0.70 -8.43 15.28
C ASN A 442 -1.46 -7.46 16.21
N VAL A 443 -2.45 -6.74 15.68
CA VAL A 443 -3.24 -5.78 16.45
C VAL A 443 -4.47 -6.45 17.05
N TYR A 444 -4.66 -6.24 18.32
CA TYR A 444 -5.78 -6.74 19.10
C TYR A 444 -7.02 -5.85 18.89
N HIS A 445 -8.09 -6.41 18.34
CA HIS A 445 -9.27 -5.66 17.91
C HIS A 445 -10.55 -5.99 18.67
N GLY A 446 -10.56 -6.96 19.53
CA GLY A 446 -11.78 -7.28 20.28
C GLY A 446 -11.60 -8.42 21.27
N GLU A 447 -12.33 -8.32 22.39
CA GLU A 447 -12.39 -9.30 23.49
C GLU A 447 -13.83 -9.57 23.88
N GLN A 448 -14.14 -10.83 24.16
CA GLN A 448 -15.40 -11.20 24.77
C GLN A 448 -15.21 -12.27 25.85
N LEU A 449 -15.93 -12.11 26.96
CA LEU A 449 -15.92 -13.02 28.11
C LEU A 449 -16.99 -14.11 27.91
N ILE A 450 -16.68 -15.12 27.11
CA ILE A 450 -17.62 -16.19 26.71
C ILE A 450 -17.99 -17.09 27.90
N GLY A 451 -19.28 -17.46 28.02
CA GLY A 451 -19.80 -18.37 29.03
C GLY A 451 -19.76 -17.81 30.46
N THR A 452 -19.67 -16.50 30.61
CA THR A 452 -19.69 -15.81 31.90
C THR A 452 -20.95 -14.95 32.05
N PRO A 453 -21.33 -14.54 33.27
CA PRO A 453 -22.41 -13.56 33.45
C PRO A 453 -22.16 -12.21 32.77
N TYR A 454 -20.89 -11.92 32.42
CA TYR A 454 -20.43 -10.68 31.77
C TYR A 454 -20.31 -10.82 30.26
N GLU A 455 -20.77 -11.92 29.67
CA GLU A 455 -20.60 -12.20 28.23
C GLU A 455 -21.18 -11.11 27.33
N GLN A 456 -22.27 -10.47 27.75
CA GLN A 456 -22.93 -9.39 27.02
C GLN A 456 -22.53 -7.98 27.50
N GLU A 457 -21.59 -7.87 28.44
CA GLU A 457 -21.05 -6.56 28.83
C GLU A 457 -20.03 -6.07 27.77
N PRO A 458 -20.06 -4.78 27.40
CA PRO A 458 -19.12 -4.24 26.45
C PRO A 458 -17.69 -4.22 27.03
N SER A 459 -16.73 -4.65 26.23
CA SER A 459 -15.33 -4.80 26.63
C SER A 459 -14.43 -3.74 26.00
N MET A 460 -13.16 -3.68 26.43
CA MET A 460 -12.11 -2.82 25.89
C MET A 460 -12.53 -1.34 25.78
N TYR A 461 -12.30 -0.75 24.60
CA TYR A 461 -12.59 0.64 24.26
C TYR A 461 -14.06 0.95 24.02
N TYR A 462 -14.95 -0.04 24.23
CA TYR A 462 -16.41 0.14 24.15
C TYR A 462 -17.09 0.12 25.53
N LYS A 463 -16.35 0.04 26.64
CA LYS A 463 -16.90 0.01 28.01
C LYS A 463 -17.85 1.17 28.28
N LYS A 464 -18.68 1.05 29.33
CA LYS A 464 -19.69 2.06 29.70
C LYS A 464 -19.10 3.43 30.02
N ASP A 465 -17.83 3.49 30.45
CA ASP A 465 -17.03 4.70 30.71
C ASP A 465 -16.24 5.21 29.48
N SER A 466 -16.35 4.55 28.33
CA SER A 466 -15.81 5.02 27.06
C SER A 466 -16.71 6.10 26.43
N GLY A 467 -16.17 6.80 25.43
CA GLY A 467 -16.96 7.78 24.68
C GLY A 467 -18.15 7.18 23.96
N LEU A 468 -18.07 5.90 23.52
CA LEU A 468 -19.24 5.18 22.98
C LEU A 468 -20.31 4.99 24.05
N GLY A 469 -19.94 4.45 25.22
CA GLY A 469 -20.91 4.15 26.30
C GLY A 469 -21.57 5.40 26.86
N ILE A 470 -20.77 6.43 27.14
CA ILE A 470 -21.25 7.73 27.65
C ILE A 470 -22.13 8.42 26.60
N GLY A 471 -21.67 8.48 25.34
CA GLY A 471 -22.41 9.15 24.27
C GLY A 471 -23.71 8.44 23.91
N LEU A 472 -23.70 7.10 23.82
CA LEU A 472 -24.90 6.32 23.55
C LEU A 472 -25.94 6.48 24.69
N THR A 473 -25.48 6.47 25.93
CA THR A 473 -26.36 6.73 27.09
C THR A 473 -26.96 8.14 27.04
N ALA A 474 -26.16 9.14 26.65
CA ALA A 474 -26.63 10.53 26.51
C ALA A 474 -27.72 10.68 25.44
N ILE A 475 -27.53 10.07 24.26
CA ILE A 475 -28.53 10.09 23.18
C ILE A 475 -29.79 9.30 23.60
N ARG A 476 -29.65 8.14 24.24
CA ARG A 476 -30.78 7.35 24.71
C ARG A 476 -31.61 8.09 25.74
N ASN A 477 -30.98 8.79 26.68
CA ASN A 477 -31.66 9.65 27.64
C ASN A 477 -32.40 10.82 26.97
N ARG A 478 -31.77 11.47 25.96
CA ARG A 478 -32.40 12.52 25.15
C ARG A 478 -33.66 11.99 24.44
N ARG A 479 -33.70 10.71 24.05
CA ARG A 479 -34.82 10.03 23.42
C ARG A 479 -35.81 9.41 24.44
N ASN A 480 -35.66 9.68 25.72
CA ASN A 480 -36.48 9.11 26.80
C ASN A 480 -36.54 7.56 26.76
N GLY A 481 -35.44 6.92 26.43
CA GLY A 481 -35.34 5.46 26.32
C GLY A 481 -35.98 4.85 25.08
N SER A 482 -36.45 5.63 24.12
CA SER A 482 -37.05 5.12 22.87
C SER A 482 -36.03 4.30 22.06
N PRO A 483 -36.53 3.34 21.24
CA PRO A 483 -35.69 2.59 20.34
C PRO A 483 -34.88 3.49 19.40
N LEU A 484 -33.61 3.09 19.12
CA LEU A 484 -32.68 3.85 18.30
C LEU A 484 -32.41 3.11 16.98
N LEU A 485 -32.21 3.88 15.92
CA LEU A 485 -31.57 3.44 14.68
C LEU A 485 -30.11 3.81 14.75
N ILE A 486 -29.21 2.80 14.81
CA ILE A 486 -27.77 2.96 15.00
C ILE A 486 -27.04 2.42 13.78
N GLY A 487 -26.26 3.26 13.10
CA GLY A 487 -25.36 2.89 12.02
C GLY A 487 -23.93 2.75 12.55
N ASN A 488 -23.21 1.74 12.08
CA ASN A 488 -21.81 1.52 12.47
C ASN A 488 -20.98 1.29 11.21
N ILE A 489 -20.01 2.13 10.97
CA ILE A 489 -18.95 1.91 9.97
C ILE A 489 -17.83 1.15 10.67
N GLY A 490 -17.72 -0.14 10.35
CA GLY A 490 -16.92 -1.14 11.07
C GLY A 490 -17.78 -2.04 11.96
N LEU A 491 -17.40 -3.31 12.05
CA LEU A 491 -18.11 -4.31 12.83
C LEU A 491 -17.26 -4.86 13.98
N GLY A 492 -15.99 -5.19 13.72
CA GLY A 492 -15.15 -5.90 14.66
C GLY A 492 -15.83 -7.20 15.14
N ILE A 493 -15.91 -7.41 16.45
CA ILE A 493 -16.64 -8.55 17.05
C ILE A 493 -18.12 -8.21 17.36
N GLY A 494 -18.58 -7.03 16.95
CA GLY A 494 -19.95 -6.57 17.19
C GLY A 494 -20.19 -5.99 18.58
N THR A 495 -19.17 -5.54 19.30
CA THR A 495 -19.28 -5.09 20.71
C THR A 495 -20.29 -3.94 20.91
N THR A 496 -20.47 -3.06 19.92
CA THR A 496 -21.49 -2.00 19.97
C THR A 496 -22.90 -2.57 20.21
N ALA A 497 -23.16 -3.80 19.73
CA ALA A 497 -24.44 -4.48 19.94
C ALA A 497 -24.72 -4.88 21.41
N ALA A 498 -23.72 -4.79 22.30
CA ALA A 498 -23.94 -4.96 23.75
C ALA A 498 -24.91 -3.92 24.31
N TYR A 499 -24.97 -2.73 23.71
CA TYR A 499 -25.85 -1.63 24.13
C TYR A 499 -27.28 -1.71 23.57
N CYS A 500 -27.55 -2.69 22.73
CA CYS A 500 -28.85 -2.89 22.09
C CYS A 500 -29.92 -3.20 23.11
N ILE A 501 -31.08 -2.53 23.00
CA ILE A 501 -32.31 -2.85 23.72
C ILE A 501 -33.40 -3.28 22.74
N ARG A 502 -34.57 -3.64 23.29
CA ARG A 502 -35.71 -4.05 22.49
C ARG A 502 -36.11 -2.99 21.47
N ASP A 503 -36.42 -3.44 20.24
CA ASP A 503 -36.84 -2.65 19.09
C ASP A 503 -35.74 -1.71 18.50
N ASP A 504 -34.50 -1.68 19.05
CA ASP A 504 -33.38 -1.03 18.41
C ASP A 504 -33.07 -1.68 17.06
N GLN A 505 -32.61 -0.86 16.10
CA GLN A 505 -32.11 -1.34 14.81
C GLN A 505 -30.63 -0.95 14.67
N MET A 506 -29.79 -1.95 14.45
CA MET A 506 -28.35 -1.77 14.28
C MET A 506 -27.93 -2.21 12.88
N ILE A 507 -27.28 -1.31 12.14
CA ILE A 507 -26.77 -1.59 10.81
C ILE A 507 -25.24 -1.45 10.88
N PHE A 508 -24.54 -2.51 10.50
CA PHE A 508 -23.09 -2.56 10.44
C PHE A 508 -22.63 -2.60 8.97
N TYR A 509 -21.71 -1.72 8.60
CA TYR A 509 -21.05 -1.71 7.31
C TYR A 509 -19.65 -2.24 7.51
N GLU A 510 -19.34 -3.42 6.97
CA GLU A 510 -18.07 -4.10 7.19
C GLU A 510 -17.43 -4.50 5.85
N LEU A 511 -16.18 -4.10 5.68
CA LEU A 511 -15.44 -4.34 4.44
C LEU A 511 -15.02 -5.80 4.29
N ASN A 512 -14.58 -6.44 5.38
CA ASN A 512 -13.99 -7.77 5.36
C ASN A 512 -15.05 -8.86 5.62
N PRO A 513 -15.41 -9.70 4.64
CA PRO A 513 -16.40 -10.77 4.84
C PRO A 513 -16.00 -11.78 5.91
N ALA A 514 -14.69 -11.96 6.18
CA ALA A 514 -14.24 -12.82 7.28
C ALA A 514 -14.63 -12.24 8.64
N VAL A 515 -14.62 -10.91 8.82
CA VAL A 515 -15.07 -10.25 10.05
C VAL A 515 -16.57 -10.44 10.25
N ILE A 516 -17.38 -10.32 9.20
CA ILE A 516 -18.83 -10.60 9.26
C ILE A 516 -19.09 -12.05 9.69
N HIS A 517 -18.32 -12.99 9.12
CA HIS A 517 -18.45 -14.41 9.47
C HIS A 517 -18.08 -14.68 10.94
N ILE A 518 -16.95 -14.17 11.41
CA ILE A 518 -16.50 -14.45 12.78
C ILE A 518 -17.35 -13.79 13.84
N SER A 519 -17.85 -12.57 13.61
CA SER A 519 -18.70 -11.83 14.56
C SER A 519 -20.01 -12.55 14.85
N SER A 520 -20.53 -13.30 13.88
CA SER A 520 -21.75 -14.10 14.03
C SER A 520 -21.51 -15.53 14.49
N THR A 521 -20.31 -16.10 14.24
CA THR A 521 -20.01 -17.52 14.51
C THR A 521 -19.27 -17.72 15.83
N TYR A 522 -18.32 -16.86 16.13
CA TYR A 522 -17.43 -17.02 17.28
C TYR A 522 -17.73 -16.05 18.43
N PHE A 523 -18.47 -14.97 18.17
CA PHE A 523 -18.85 -13.98 19.17
C PHE A 523 -20.37 -13.91 19.31
N THR A 524 -20.87 -13.43 20.45
CA THR A 524 -22.29 -13.52 20.80
C THR A 524 -23.00 -12.18 20.92
N TYR A 525 -22.32 -11.04 20.73
CA TYR A 525 -22.92 -9.72 20.88
C TYR A 525 -24.10 -9.46 19.93
N LEU A 526 -23.96 -9.85 18.63
CA LEU A 526 -25.03 -9.67 17.64
C LEU A 526 -26.25 -10.53 17.99
N GLN A 527 -26.00 -11.79 18.38
CA GLN A 527 -27.04 -12.69 18.84
C GLN A 527 -27.73 -12.16 20.10
N GLY A 528 -26.95 -11.63 21.05
CA GLY A 528 -27.48 -11.04 22.30
C GLY A 528 -28.40 -9.86 22.03
N CYS A 529 -28.09 -8.99 21.07
CA CYS A 529 -29.01 -7.92 20.64
C CYS A 529 -30.35 -8.50 20.13
N THR A 530 -30.30 -9.50 19.25
CA THR A 530 -31.50 -10.15 18.71
C THR A 530 -32.32 -10.82 19.81
N GLN A 531 -31.68 -11.48 20.78
CA GLN A 531 -32.35 -12.10 21.93
C GLN A 531 -33.04 -11.05 22.83
N ARG A 532 -32.49 -9.83 22.93
CA ARG A 532 -33.13 -8.71 23.64
C ARG A 532 -34.27 -8.06 22.86
N GLY A 533 -34.58 -8.54 21.63
CA GLY A 533 -35.63 -8.03 20.76
C GLY A 533 -35.22 -6.91 19.84
N GLY A 534 -33.93 -6.64 19.69
CA GLY A 534 -33.37 -5.74 18.67
C GLY A 534 -33.22 -6.41 17.30
N ARG A 535 -32.91 -5.62 16.30
CA ARG A 535 -32.63 -6.08 14.92
C ARG A 535 -31.22 -5.73 14.53
N VAL A 536 -30.47 -6.68 13.95
CA VAL A 536 -29.13 -6.48 13.49
C VAL A 536 -29.03 -6.82 12.01
N MET A 537 -28.37 -5.95 11.24
CA MET A 537 -28.07 -6.15 9.83
C MET A 537 -26.58 -5.85 9.60
N SER A 538 -25.89 -6.74 8.88
CA SER A 538 -24.52 -6.52 8.42
C SER A 538 -24.50 -6.40 6.90
N ILE A 539 -23.92 -5.32 6.38
CA ILE A 539 -23.79 -5.01 4.95
C ILE A 539 -22.30 -5.08 4.60
N GLN A 540 -21.95 -5.96 3.67
CA GLN A 540 -20.58 -6.09 3.20
C GLN A 540 -20.24 -4.97 2.23
N GLY A 541 -19.17 -4.24 2.49
CA GLY A 541 -18.60 -3.21 1.62
C GLY A 541 -17.88 -2.11 2.40
N ASP A 542 -17.30 -1.17 1.66
CA ASP A 542 -16.73 0.02 2.28
C ASP A 542 -17.81 0.87 2.96
N GLY A 543 -17.59 1.20 4.23
CA GLY A 543 -18.63 1.82 5.06
C GLY A 543 -19.12 3.16 4.53
N ARG A 544 -18.24 4.01 3.98
CA ARG A 544 -18.65 5.30 3.38
C ARG A 544 -19.46 5.09 2.10
N ILE A 545 -19.02 4.14 1.26
CA ILE A 545 -19.69 3.84 -0.02
C ILE A 545 -21.06 3.21 0.24
N GLU A 546 -21.15 2.22 1.13
CA GLU A 546 -22.42 1.56 1.43
C GLU A 546 -23.39 2.49 2.16
N LEU A 547 -22.89 3.34 3.07
CA LEU A 547 -23.70 4.38 3.71
C LEU A 547 -24.28 5.36 2.68
N SER A 548 -23.57 5.69 1.61
CA SER A 548 -24.09 6.58 0.56
C SER A 548 -25.31 6.01 -0.15
N LYS A 549 -25.45 4.68 -0.20
CA LYS A 549 -26.59 3.96 -0.78
C LYS A 549 -27.79 3.85 0.19
N HIS A 550 -27.56 4.11 1.49
CA HIS A 550 -28.61 4.08 2.48
C HIS A 550 -29.67 5.16 2.20
N LEU A 551 -30.90 4.76 2.01
CA LEU A 551 -32.00 5.68 1.71
C LEU A 551 -32.47 6.36 3.01
N ALA A 552 -32.21 7.65 3.15
CA ALA A 552 -32.66 8.48 4.27
C ALA A 552 -33.67 9.52 3.76
N ILE A 553 -34.82 9.02 3.25
CA ILE A 553 -35.86 9.84 2.60
C ILE A 553 -36.59 10.68 3.63
N THR A 554 -36.86 10.12 4.78
CA THR A 554 -37.54 10.78 5.89
C THR A 554 -36.62 10.87 7.11
N GLU A 555 -37.00 11.71 8.09
CA GLU A 555 -36.26 11.81 9.35
C GLU A 555 -36.23 10.47 10.12
N LYS A 556 -37.23 9.61 9.94
CA LYS A 556 -37.26 8.28 10.57
C LYS A 556 -36.25 7.30 10.00
N ASP A 557 -35.84 7.50 8.75
CA ASP A 557 -34.88 6.64 8.07
C ASP A 557 -33.40 7.05 8.40
N ARG A 558 -33.23 8.18 9.09
CA ARG A 558 -31.91 8.67 9.50
C ARG A 558 -31.48 8.06 10.82
N PHE A 559 -30.18 7.95 11.01
CA PHE A 559 -29.60 7.41 12.23
C PHE A 559 -29.74 8.35 13.42
N ASP A 560 -30.10 7.80 14.58
CA ASP A 560 -29.97 8.48 15.86
C ASP A 560 -28.50 8.60 16.26
N ILE A 561 -27.73 7.55 15.99
CA ILE A 561 -26.27 7.49 16.19
C ILE A 561 -25.64 6.89 14.96
N LEU A 562 -24.58 7.53 14.46
CA LEU A 562 -23.70 6.99 13.43
C LEU A 562 -22.29 6.87 14.00
N THR A 563 -21.78 5.65 14.13
CA THR A 563 -20.43 5.37 14.66
C THR A 563 -19.46 5.16 13.52
N ILE A 564 -18.33 5.84 13.56
CA ILE A 564 -17.21 5.72 12.62
C ILE A 564 -16.07 5.01 13.36
N ASP A 565 -15.97 3.70 13.14
CA ASP A 565 -15.07 2.80 13.85
C ASP A 565 -14.40 1.81 12.87
N ALA A 566 -13.97 2.33 11.73
CA ALA A 566 -13.31 1.56 10.69
C ALA A 566 -11.79 1.68 10.83
N PHE A 567 -11.15 0.58 11.16
CA PHE A 567 -9.70 0.50 11.28
C PHE A 567 -9.10 -0.46 10.25
N THR A 568 -7.96 -0.07 9.69
CA THR A 568 -7.09 -0.95 8.91
C THR A 568 -5.76 -1.04 9.68
N GLY A 569 -5.57 -2.12 10.44
CA GLY A 569 -4.56 -2.15 11.49
C GLY A 569 -4.85 -1.09 12.57
N ASP A 570 -3.88 -0.26 12.93
CA ASP A 570 -4.03 0.83 13.92
C ASP A 570 -4.38 2.19 13.27
N ALA A 571 -4.79 2.22 11.99
CA ALA A 571 -5.09 3.46 11.28
C ALA A 571 -6.53 3.52 10.77
N ILE A 572 -7.11 4.73 10.84
CA ILE A 572 -8.40 5.03 10.23
C ILE A 572 -8.16 5.47 8.77
N PRO A 573 -8.85 4.91 7.78
CA PRO A 573 -8.72 5.31 6.39
C PRO A 573 -9.06 6.80 6.19
N THR A 574 -8.21 7.55 5.52
CA THR A 574 -8.36 9.01 5.39
C THR A 574 -9.68 9.45 4.74
N HIS A 575 -10.20 8.66 3.79
CA HIS A 575 -11.43 9.00 3.06
C HIS A 575 -12.69 9.01 3.94
N VAL A 576 -12.67 8.40 5.13
CA VAL A 576 -13.80 8.45 6.08
C VAL A 576 -13.73 9.66 7.03
N LEU A 577 -12.65 10.45 6.97
CA LEU A 577 -12.40 11.63 7.81
C LEU A 577 -12.32 12.92 6.98
N THR A 578 -12.99 13.01 5.85
CA THR A 578 -12.99 14.17 4.94
C THR A 578 -14.24 15.02 5.08
N ASP A 579 -14.21 16.24 4.55
CA ASP A 579 -15.37 17.15 4.51
C ASP A 579 -16.56 16.53 3.77
N GLU A 580 -16.28 15.83 2.67
CA GLU A 580 -17.29 15.15 1.88
C GLU A 580 -17.92 13.97 2.64
N ALA A 581 -17.10 13.24 3.42
CA ALA A 581 -17.59 12.20 4.30
C ALA A 581 -18.45 12.79 5.44
N MET A 582 -18.01 13.90 6.06
CA MET A 582 -18.78 14.59 7.11
C MET A 582 -20.14 15.06 6.58
N LYS A 583 -20.23 15.60 5.37
CA LYS A 583 -21.48 16.00 4.73
C LYS A 583 -22.43 14.80 4.57
N LEU A 584 -21.90 13.67 4.09
CA LEU A 584 -22.67 12.43 3.98
C LEU A 584 -23.19 11.96 5.36
N TYR A 585 -22.35 11.97 6.37
CA TYR A 585 -22.75 11.56 7.73
C TYR A 585 -23.84 12.45 8.29
N LEU A 586 -23.75 13.77 8.10
CA LEU A 586 -24.76 14.74 8.52
C LEU A 586 -26.08 14.56 7.78
N GLU A 587 -26.06 14.20 6.49
CA GLU A 587 -27.24 13.87 5.72
C GLU A 587 -27.95 12.62 6.25
N LYS A 588 -27.18 11.61 6.65
CA LYS A 588 -27.73 10.32 7.14
C LYS A 588 -28.06 10.32 8.64
N THR A 589 -27.71 11.37 9.38
CA THR A 589 -27.96 11.47 10.82
C THR A 589 -29.07 12.48 11.12
N LYS A 590 -29.96 12.14 12.07
CA LYS A 590 -31.07 13.00 12.53
C LYS A 590 -30.56 14.34 13.05
N GLU A 591 -31.45 15.33 13.09
CA GLU A 591 -31.11 16.67 13.57
C GLU A 591 -30.64 16.67 15.03
N ASP A 592 -31.27 15.88 15.87
CA ASP A 592 -30.93 15.69 17.29
C ASP A 592 -30.11 14.41 17.56
N GLY A 593 -29.60 13.77 16.48
CA GLY A 593 -28.69 12.65 16.53
C GLY A 593 -27.22 13.06 16.71
N ALA A 594 -26.33 12.09 16.72
CA ALA A 594 -24.90 12.34 16.86
C ALA A 594 -24.03 11.37 16.05
N ILE A 595 -22.82 11.82 15.69
CA ILE A 595 -21.81 11.04 14.98
C ILE A 595 -20.65 10.79 15.94
N PHE A 596 -20.25 9.54 16.11
CA PHE A 596 -19.21 9.12 17.05
C PHE A 596 -17.98 8.67 16.28
N PHE A 597 -16.85 9.32 16.46
CA PHE A 597 -15.58 8.95 15.84
C PHE A 597 -14.69 8.27 16.87
N HIS A 598 -14.38 7.00 16.65
CA HIS A 598 -13.37 6.28 17.40
C HIS A 598 -11.99 6.64 16.80
N ILE A 599 -11.18 7.38 17.54
CA ILE A 599 -9.90 7.88 17.05
C ILE A 599 -8.69 7.41 17.86
N THR A 600 -8.87 6.39 18.66
CA THR A 600 -7.77 5.78 19.41
C THR A 600 -6.68 5.36 18.44
N ASN A 601 -5.49 5.93 18.57
CA ASN A 601 -4.37 5.69 17.69
C ASN A 601 -3.06 5.91 18.46
N THR A 602 -2.08 5.04 18.24
CA THR A 602 -0.79 5.10 18.94
C THR A 602 0.12 6.23 18.42
N TYR A 603 -0.08 6.66 17.16
CA TYR A 603 0.90 7.49 16.45
C TYR A 603 0.36 8.82 15.95
N LEU A 604 -0.95 8.98 15.82
CA LEU A 604 -1.59 10.15 15.20
C LEU A 604 -2.64 10.75 16.11
N ASP A 605 -2.61 12.07 16.30
CA ASP A 605 -3.72 12.79 16.88
C ASP A 605 -4.69 13.26 15.77
N LEU A 606 -5.81 12.57 15.67
CA LEU A 606 -6.88 12.87 14.72
C LEU A 606 -7.97 13.79 15.29
N SER A 607 -7.89 14.15 16.56
CA SER A 607 -8.88 15.00 17.25
C SER A 607 -9.03 16.34 16.55
N SER A 608 -7.93 16.99 16.22
CA SER A 608 -7.91 18.30 15.55
C SER A 608 -8.57 18.26 14.17
N VAL A 609 -8.41 17.17 13.42
CA VAL A 609 -9.03 17.00 12.08
C VAL A 609 -10.55 17.00 12.19
N ILE A 610 -11.10 16.20 13.12
CA ILE A 610 -12.55 16.08 13.33
C ILE A 610 -13.13 17.35 13.91
N GLN A 611 -12.44 17.98 14.87
CA GLN A 611 -12.88 19.24 15.46
C GLN A 611 -12.94 20.36 14.42
N ASN A 612 -11.95 20.46 13.52
CA ASN A 612 -11.95 21.44 12.45
C ASN A 612 -13.07 21.20 11.42
N LEU A 613 -13.35 19.95 11.10
CA LEU A 613 -14.52 19.59 10.28
C LEU A 613 -15.82 20.00 10.96
N ALA A 614 -15.94 19.75 12.25
CA ALA A 614 -17.13 20.13 13.01
C ALA A 614 -17.29 21.66 13.08
N ILE A 615 -16.23 22.41 13.34
CA ILE A 615 -16.24 23.89 13.35
C ILE A 615 -16.69 24.42 11.98
N LYS A 616 -16.16 23.87 10.89
CA LYS A 616 -16.54 24.25 9.51
C LYS A 616 -18.05 24.11 9.27
N HIS A 617 -18.68 23.10 9.86
CA HIS A 617 -20.10 22.82 9.73
C HIS A 617 -20.98 23.38 10.86
N GLY A 618 -20.39 24.17 11.77
CA GLY A 618 -21.13 24.78 12.90
C GLY A 618 -21.63 23.78 13.93
N LEU A 619 -20.91 22.67 14.13
CA LEU A 619 -21.32 21.54 14.98
C LEU A 619 -20.72 21.65 16.39
N GLN A 620 -21.36 20.98 17.35
CA GLN A 620 -20.83 20.80 18.70
C GLN A 620 -19.90 19.58 18.73
N THR A 621 -18.83 19.64 19.51
CA THR A 621 -17.88 18.53 19.68
C THR A 621 -17.62 18.24 21.14
N TYR A 622 -17.54 16.95 21.46
CA TYR A 622 -17.24 16.43 22.78
C TYR A 622 -16.16 15.36 22.65
N THR A 623 -15.07 15.51 23.39
CA THR A 623 -13.97 14.53 23.41
C THR A 623 -14.02 13.76 24.72
N VAL A 624 -14.22 12.46 24.63
CA VAL A 624 -14.18 11.56 25.79
C VAL A 624 -12.94 10.69 25.65
N GLU A 625 -12.03 10.83 26.57
CA GLU A 625 -10.76 10.09 26.65
C GLU A 625 -10.68 9.35 27.98
N ASN A 626 -10.31 8.09 27.91
CA ASN A 626 -9.94 7.27 29.06
C ASN A 626 -8.65 6.49 28.76
N SER A 627 -8.20 5.65 29.69
CA SER A 627 -6.95 4.88 29.54
C SER A 627 -6.94 3.93 28.35
N ALA A 628 -8.09 3.60 27.78
CA ALA A 628 -8.24 2.61 26.72
C ALA A 628 -8.68 3.20 25.38
N SER A 629 -9.29 4.40 25.36
CA SER A 629 -9.90 4.92 24.13
C SER A 629 -10.04 6.44 24.09
N VAL A 630 -10.01 6.99 22.89
CA VAL A 630 -10.34 8.38 22.57
C VAL A 630 -11.48 8.40 21.55
N TRP A 631 -12.57 9.08 21.92
CA TRP A 631 -13.74 9.27 21.08
C TRP A 631 -14.07 10.75 20.92
N VAL A 632 -14.38 11.16 19.70
CA VAL A 632 -14.94 12.49 19.42
C VAL A 632 -16.40 12.32 18.98
N ILE A 633 -17.30 12.92 19.76
CA ILE A 633 -18.74 12.94 19.48
C ILE A 633 -19.07 14.27 18.84
N VAL A 634 -19.75 14.24 17.70
CA VAL A 634 -20.14 15.42 16.93
C VAL A 634 -21.67 15.45 16.83
N SER A 635 -22.29 16.61 17.09
CA SER A 635 -23.74 16.78 16.99
C SER A 635 -24.13 18.14 16.46
N LYS A 636 -25.27 18.23 15.79
CA LYS A 636 -25.83 19.50 15.29
C LYS A 636 -26.38 20.35 16.45
N THR A 637 -26.98 19.70 17.43
CA THR A 637 -27.56 20.36 18.61
C THR A 637 -26.77 20.02 19.88
N PRO A 638 -26.69 20.94 20.87
CA PRO A 638 -25.97 20.66 22.12
C PRO A 638 -26.53 19.43 22.85
N ILE A 639 -25.63 18.66 23.47
CA ILE A 639 -25.98 17.52 24.33
C ILE A 639 -25.61 17.90 25.77
N ASP A 640 -26.63 18.26 26.57
CA ASP A 640 -26.41 18.84 27.90
C ASP A 640 -25.62 17.92 28.84
N SER A 641 -25.88 16.62 28.80
CA SER A 641 -25.15 15.62 29.60
C SER A 641 -23.69 15.44 29.20
N LEU A 642 -23.26 15.95 28.04
CA LEU A 642 -21.88 15.88 27.55
C LEU A 642 -21.11 17.20 27.70
N GLN A 643 -21.67 18.25 28.29
CA GLN A 643 -21.01 19.55 28.39
C GLN A 643 -19.66 19.50 29.13
N ALA A 644 -19.50 18.60 30.10
CA ALA A 644 -18.24 18.37 30.80
C ALA A 644 -17.10 17.84 29.89
N PHE A 645 -17.47 17.25 28.75
CA PHE A 645 -16.55 16.70 27.76
C PHE A 645 -16.38 17.59 26.53
N ARG A 646 -16.80 18.85 26.58
CA ARG A 646 -16.69 19.76 25.44
C ARG A 646 -15.24 19.83 24.96
N SER A 647 -15.06 19.60 23.67
CA SER A 647 -13.71 19.56 23.07
C SER A 647 -12.99 20.89 23.21
N PRO A 648 -11.69 20.88 23.49
CA PRO A 648 -10.87 22.10 23.47
C PRO A 648 -10.79 22.66 22.04
N THR A 649 -10.31 23.91 21.92
CA THR A 649 -10.02 24.48 20.60
C THR A 649 -8.92 23.66 19.93
N PRO A 650 -9.09 23.25 18.64
CA PRO A 650 -8.09 22.46 17.97
C PRO A 650 -6.76 23.20 17.81
N ALA A 651 -5.65 22.47 17.92
CA ALA A 651 -4.30 23.03 17.82
C ALA A 651 -3.93 23.48 16.40
N SER A 652 -4.65 23.02 15.38
CA SER A 652 -4.45 23.40 13.97
C SER A 652 -5.77 23.84 13.34
N THR A 653 -5.71 24.50 12.19
CA THR A 653 -6.90 24.87 11.40
C THR A 653 -7.11 23.95 10.19
N THR A 654 -6.29 22.90 10.08
CA THR A 654 -6.31 21.99 8.94
C THR A 654 -7.45 21.00 9.07
N TYR A 655 -8.22 20.83 8.02
CA TYR A 655 -9.19 19.73 7.84
C TYR A 655 -8.95 19.02 6.52
N TRP A 656 -9.43 17.79 6.42
CA TRP A 656 -9.24 16.97 5.24
C TRP A 656 -10.44 17.06 4.29
N THR A 657 -10.14 16.92 2.99
CA THR A 657 -11.11 16.78 1.91
C THR A 657 -10.72 15.59 1.05
N ASP A 658 -11.59 15.13 0.16
CA ASP A 658 -11.25 14.08 -0.82
C ASP A 658 -10.11 14.54 -1.75
N GLN A 659 -9.93 15.83 -1.90
CA GLN A 659 -8.86 16.44 -2.70
C GLN A 659 -7.57 16.71 -1.90
N TYR A 660 -7.66 16.76 -0.58
CA TYR A 660 -6.52 17.10 0.28
C TYR A 660 -6.61 16.37 1.62
N SER A 661 -5.61 15.57 1.92
CA SER A 661 -5.39 14.99 3.24
C SER A 661 -3.88 14.84 3.45
N SER A 662 -3.37 15.16 4.63
CA SER A 662 -1.97 14.94 4.98
C SER A 662 -1.90 14.39 6.39
N ILE A 663 -1.09 13.35 6.55
CA ILE A 663 -0.82 12.70 7.84
C ILE A 663 0.48 13.27 8.46
N ILE A 664 1.22 14.09 7.70
CA ILE A 664 2.50 14.67 8.09
C ILE A 664 2.32 16.14 8.42
#